data_2c051d817d1fcc7ed931102564c95390
#
_entry.id   2c051d817d1fcc7ed931102564c95390
#
_cell.length_a   1.000
_cell.length_b   1.000
_cell.length_c   1.000
_cell.angle_alpha   90.00
_cell.angle_beta   90.00
_cell.angle_gamma   90.00
#
_symmetry.space_group_name_H-M   'P 1'
#
loop_
_entity.id
_entity.type
_entity.pdbx_description
1 polymer ?
#
loop_
_entity_poly.entity_id
_entity_poly.type
_entity_poly.pdbx_seq_one_letter_code
_entity_poly.pdbx_strand_id
1 'polypeptide(L)'
;MAKAKPKYDDSSIQVLEGLEAVRKRPGMYIGSTDGRGLHHLVYEIVDNAVDEALAGYGKEINVTIRQDNSITVVDHGRGMPVGMHASGIPTPEVILTVLHAGGKFGQGGYKTSGGLHGVGASVVNALSSSLTVTIVRDGVRYQEKFAKGGHPQGTLKKLGNTRAHNGTTIDFKPDSQIFTTTVYNFGTLAERLRESAFLLKGVKITLTDEREGQERTEEYHFESGIKEFVSYLNEDKDTLGDIMYFDGSKDGIEVEVAAQYNDGYTENLLSFVNNVRTKDGGSHEAGMRSGWTKAFNEYARKVGLLKERDKNLEGTDVREGLSAVVSLRVPEDLLQFEGQTKEKLGTPEARTIVDNIISEQLGYYLMENGDFGKMLIKKSTQARQAREAARKARDESRNGKRHKKHERLLSGKLTPAQSKNAAKNELFLVEGDSAGGSAKQGRNRKFQAILPLRGKVLNTEKAKLPDIMKNEEISTMIYTIGAGVGTEFNIEDANYDKIIIMTDADDDGAHIQILLLTFFYKYMRPMIDAGRIYIALPPLYRIQKTGKKPTIEYAWTNDELNEKTKKIANHGYHLQRFKGLGEMDAEQLWETTMDPDNRTLIRVQIDDAALAERRVTTLMGDKVEPRRKWIESNVQFTLEDDDTSLLENDKTSDQ
;
A
#
# COMPACT_ATOMS: atom_id res chain seq x y z
N MET A 1 27.25 0.16 -40.70
CA MET A 1 27.13 1.61 -40.56
C MET A 1 26.95 1.95 -39.10
N ALA A 2 27.93 2.64 -38.50
CA ALA A 2 27.81 3.06 -37.09
C ALA A 2 26.71 4.11 -36.97
N LYS A 3 25.70 3.91 -36.12
CA LYS A 3 24.71 4.92 -35.79
C LYS A 3 25.43 6.11 -35.17
N ALA A 4 25.33 7.28 -35.81
CA ALA A 4 25.85 8.52 -35.26
C ALA A 4 25.29 8.75 -33.85
N LYS A 5 26.17 9.06 -32.89
CA LYS A 5 25.71 9.42 -31.53
C LYS A 5 24.82 10.65 -31.64
N PRO A 6 23.67 10.70 -30.98
CA PRO A 6 22.80 11.88 -30.98
C PRO A 6 23.62 13.07 -30.47
N LYS A 7 23.61 14.19 -31.21
CA LYS A 7 24.22 15.44 -30.79
C LYS A 7 23.36 16.06 -29.71
N TYR A 8 23.96 16.36 -28.55
CA TYR A 8 23.32 17.15 -27.51
C TYR A 8 23.66 18.62 -27.75
N ASP A 9 22.70 19.33 -28.34
CA ASP A 9 22.81 20.76 -28.66
C ASP A 9 21.49 21.48 -28.34
N ASP A 10 21.40 22.77 -28.60
CA ASP A 10 20.24 23.61 -28.30
C ASP A 10 18.93 23.03 -28.86
N SER A 11 18.99 22.33 -30.00
CA SER A 11 17.82 21.67 -30.62
C SER A 11 17.31 20.44 -29.85
N SER A 12 18.14 19.90 -28.95
CA SER A 12 17.75 18.78 -28.08
C SER A 12 16.93 19.20 -26.85
N ILE A 13 16.83 20.52 -26.59
CA ILE A 13 16.01 21.06 -25.49
C ILE A 13 14.58 21.26 -26.00
N GLN A 14 13.65 20.45 -25.44
CA GLN A 14 12.22 20.55 -25.73
C GLN A 14 11.49 21.16 -24.54
N VAL A 15 10.71 22.20 -24.79
CA VAL A 15 9.75 22.76 -23.82
C VAL A 15 8.42 22.05 -24.04
N LEU A 16 7.88 21.48 -22.99
CA LEU A 16 6.56 20.85 -22.97
C LEU A 16 5.60 21.80 -22.27
N GLU A 17 4.51 22.14 -22.93
CA GLU A 17 3.50 23.06 -22.39
C GLU A 17 2.16 22.35 -22.19
N GLY A 18 1.40 22.79 -21.17
CA GLY A 18 0.03 22.37 -20.92
C GLY A 18 -0.13 20.86 -20.74
N LEU A 19 -1.24 20.33 -21.26
CA LEU A 19 -1.64 18.92 -21.11
C LEU A 19 -0.69 17.95 -21.82
N GLU A 20 0.06 18.39 -22.82
CA GLU A 20 1.04 17.54 -23.52
C GLU A 20 2.19 17.12 -22.59
N ALA A 21 2.61 17.98 -21.67
CA ALA A 21 3.60 17.66 -20.65
C ALA A 21 3.15 16.51 -19.76
N VAL A 22 1.86 16.50 -19.36
CA VAL A 22 1.25 15.44 -18.56
C VAL A 22 1.26 14.11 -19.33
N ARG A 23 0.86 14.12 -20.59
CA ARG A 23 0.81 12.89 -21.42
C ARG A 23 2.20 12.30 -21.68
N LYS A 24 3.23 13.14 -21.84
CA LYS A 24 4.62 12.67 -22.04
C LYS A 24 5.28 12.15 -20.77
N ARG A 25 4.88 12.65 -19.59
CA ARG A 25 5.47 12.30 -18.29
C ARG A 25 4.38 12.05 -17.23
N PRO A 26 3.45 11.11 -17.45
CA PRO A 26 2.33 10.88 -16.55
C PRO A 26 2.78 10.50 -15.13
N GLY A 27 3.88 9.73 -15.00
CA GLY A 27 4.43 9.34 -13.70
C GLY A 27 4.80 10.50 -12.78
N MET A 28 5.06 11.70 -13.31
CA MET A 28 5.32 12.90 -12.48
C MET A 28 4.06 13.40 -11.76
N TYR A 29 2.85 13.09 -12.28
CA TYR A 29 1.58 13.60 -11.78
C TYR A 29 0.77 12.52 -11.04
N ILE A 30 0.83 11.28 -11.50
CA ILE A 30 0.03 10.16 -10.96
C ILE A 30 0.89 9.00 -10.42
N GLY A 31 2.21 9.18 -10.33
CA GLY A 31 3.15 8.21 -9.77
C GLY A 31 3.50 7.06 -10.72
N SER A 32 2.53 6.46 -11.40
CA SER A 32 2.73 5.32 -12.33
C SER A 32 1.67 5.29 -13.42
N THR A 33 1.83 4.43 -14.42
CA THR A 33 0.83 4.17 -15.48
C THR A 33 0.23 2.76 -15.38
N ASP A 34 0.47 2.07 -14.29
CA ASP A 34 -0.16 0.80 -13.96
C ASP A 34 -1.53 0.99 -13.26
N GLY A 35 -2.07 -0.08 -12.66
CA GLY A 35 -3.35 -0.01 -11.94
C GLY A 35 -3.38 1.06 -10.84
N ARG A 36 -2.24 1.38 -10.20
CA ARG A 36 -2.18 2.42 -9.16
C ARG A 36 -2.44 3.81 -9.72
N GLY A 37 -1.71 4.17 -10.78
CA GLY A 37 -1.94 5.45 -11.48
C GLY A 37 -3.33 5.54 -12.09
N LEU A 38 -3.89 4.41 -12.55
CA LEU A 38 -5.28 4.35 -13.04
C LEU A 38 -6.28 4.75 -11.94
N HIS A 39 -6.18 4.14 -10.74
CA HIS A 39 -7.07 4.45 -9.62
C HIS A 39 -6.86 5.88 -9.10
N HIS A 40 -5.64 6.43 -9.23
CA HIS A 40 -5.35 7.81 -8.83
C HIS A 40 -6.18 8.84 -9.60
N LEU A 41 -6.56 8.57 -10.86
CA LEU A 41 -7.47 9.44 -11.62
C LEU A 41 -8.82 9.59 -10.91
N VAL A 42 -9.35 8.51 -10.35
CA VAL A 42 -10.61 8.53 -9.59
C VAL A 42 -10.44 9.36 -8.32
N TYR A 43 -9.33 9.16 -7.61
CA TYR A 43 -9.04 9.89 -6.37
C TYR A 43 -8.99 11.40 -6.59
N GLU A 44 -8.36 11.88 -7.67
CA GLU A 44 -8.29 13.31 -7.98
C GLU A 44 -9.67 13.96 -8.20
N ILE A 45 -10.60 13.25 -8.82
CA ILE A 45 -11.97 13.76 -9.03
C ILE A 45 -12.78 13.66 -7.74
N VAL A 46 -12.66 12.54 -7.00
CA VAL A 46 -13.35 12.37 -5.70
C VAL A 46 -12.85 13.40 -4.68
N ASP A 47 -11.54 13.66 -4.62
CA ASP A 47 -10.97 14.65 -3.70
C ASP A 47 -11.52 16.07 -3.97
N ASN A 48 -11.89 16.41 -5.21
CA ASN A 48 -12.59 17.67 -5.50
C ASN A 48 -14.01 17.69 -4.94
N ALA A 49 -14.74 16.57 -5.00
CA ALA A 49 -16.07 16.44 -4.39
C ALA A 49 -15.97 16.47 -2.85
N VAL A 50 -14.93 15.85 -2.29
CA VAL A 50 -14.60 15.89 -0.85
C VAL A 50 -14.33 17.32 -0.39
N ASP A 51 -13.58 18.10 -1.15
CA ASP A 51 -13.30 19.51 -0.82
C ASP A 51 -14.58 20.38 -0.81
N GLU A 52 -15.54 20.12 -1.69
CA GLU A 52 -16.88 20.75 -1.63
C GLU A 52 -17.62 20.36 -0.34
N ALA A 53 -17.59 19.07 0.03
CA ALA A 53 -18.21 18.59 1.25
C ALA A 53 -17.55 19.18 2.52
N LEU A 54 -16.22 19.27 2.57
CA LEU A 54 -15.47 19.93 3.65
C LEU A 54 -15.79 21.42 3.76
N ALA A 55 -16.07 22.08 2.64
CA ALA A 55 -16.52 23.47 2.62
C ALA A 55 -17.99 23.63 3.05
N GLY A 56 -18.68 22.54 3.39
CA GLY A 56 -20.07 22.52 3.85
C GLY A 56 -21.09 22.43 2.73
N TYR A 57 -20.68 22.14 1.51
CA TYR A 57 -21.55 22.04 0.34
C TYR A 57 -21.65 20.60 -0.17
N GLY A 58 -22.88 20.07 -0.15
CA GLY A 58 -23.14 18.67 -0.56
C GLY A 58 -22.85 17.66 0.56
N LYS A 59 -23.67 16.61 0.59
CA LYS A 59 -23.55 15.52 1.57
C LYS A 59 -23.55 14.15 0.90
N GLU A 60 -23.54 14.11 -0.42
CA GLU A 60 -23.55 12.88 -1.19
C GLU A 60 -22.54 12.96 -2.32
N ILE A 61 -21.75 11.89 -2.44
CA ILE A 61 -20.78 11.68 -3.52
C ILE A 61 -21.07 10.28 -4.11
N ASN A 62 -21.32 10.22 -5.41
CA ASN A 62 -21.59 8.95 -6.08
C ASN A 62 -20.50 8.66 -7.10
N VAL A 63 -19.89 7.49 -7.00
CA VAL A 63 -18.85 6.99 -7.91
C VAL A 63 -19.37 5.75 -8.61
N THR A 64 -19.33 5.72 -9.93
CA THR A 64 -19.83 4.59 -10.71
C THR A 64 -18.76 4.11 -11.70
N ILE A 65 -18.43 2.81 -11.64
CA ILE A 65 -17.67 2.11 -12.66
C ILE A 65 -18.67 1.64 -13.72
N ARG A 66 -18.57 2.19 -14.92
CA ARG A 66 -19.48 1.87 -16.03
C ARG A 66 -19.08 0.56 -16.73
N GLN A 67 -20.00 0.00 -17.51
CA GLN A 67 -19.76 -1.23 -18.29
C GLN A 67 -18.52 -1.16 -19.18
N ASP A 68 -18.20 -0.01 -19.73
CA ASP A 68 -17.06 0.21 -20.63
C ASP A 68 -15.76 0.63 -19.90
N ASN A 69 -15.71 0.42 -18.58
CA ASN A 69 -14.63 0.89 -17.69
C ASN A 69 -14.37 2.41 -17.72
N SER A 70 -15.37 3.21 -18.07
CA SER A 70 -15.36 4.64 -17.74
C SER A 70 -15.83 4.85 -16.28
N ILE A 71 -15.49 6.01 -15.72
CA ILE A 71 -15.88 6.39 -14.37
C ILE A 71 -16.80 7.60 -14.43
N THR A 72 -17.85 7.56 -13.65
CA THR A 72 -18.70 8.71 -13.36
C THR A 72 -18.56 9.09 -11.89
N VAL A 73 -18.24 10.35 -11.61
CA VAL A 73 -18.26 10.91 -10.25
C VAL A 73 -19.29 12.04 -10.23
N VAL A 74 -20.21 11.98 -9.28
CA VAL A 74 -21.26 13.00 -9.06
C VAL A 74 -21.12 13.57 -7.67
N ASP A 75 -20.98 14.87 -7.57
CA ASP A 75 -21.15 15.63 -6.31
C ASP A 75 -22.42 16.49 -6.34
N HIS A 76 -22.91 16.81 -5.16
CA HIS A 76 -24.02 17.72 -4.95
C HIS A 76 -23.56 19.03 -4.27
N GLY A 77 -22.35 19.49 -4.61
CA GLY A 77 -21.77 20.74 -4.15
C GLY A 77 -22.37 21.97 -4.85
N ARG A 78 -21.61 23.05 -4.89
CA ARG A 78 -22.05 24.32 -5.54
C ARG A 78 -22.12 24.23 -7.06
N GLY A 79 -21.51 23.24 -7.67
CA GLY A 79 -21.24 23.17 -9.10
C GLY A 79 -20.09 24.09 -9.54
N MET A 80 -19.27 23.65 -10.50
CA MET A 80 -18.19 24.47 -11.04
C MET A 80 -18.71 25.83 -11.53
N PRO A 81 -17.94 26.93 -11.39
CA PRO A 81 -18.28 28.22 -11.99
C PRO A 81 -18.40 28.10 -13.50
N VAL A 82 -19.48 28.64 -14.10
CA VAL A 82 -19.81 28.51 -15.54
C VAL A 82 -19.61 29.80 -16.34
N GLY A 83 -19.12 30.87 -15.69
CA GLY A 83 -18.84 32.14 -16.34
C GLY A 83 -17.60 32.10 -17.22
N MET A 84 -17.37 33.22 -17.93
CA MET A 84 -16.14 33.43 -18.72
C MET A 84 -15.00 33.83 -17.79
N HIS A 85 -13.87 33.15 -17.91
CA HIS A 85 -12.64 33.51 -17.21
C HIS A 85 -11.97 34.74 -17.87
N ALA A 86 -11.08 35.42 -17.15
CA ALA A 86 -10.34 36.59 -17.66
C ALA A 86 -9.49 36.28 -18.93
N SER A 87 -9.16 35.00 -19.16
CA SER A 87 -8.50 34.53 -20.37
C SER A 87 -9.41 34.47 -21.62
N GLY A 88 -10.70 34.76 -21.48
CA GLY A 88 -11.65 34.73 -22.59
C GLY A 88 -12.24 33.36 -22.93
N ILE A 89 -11.98 32.33 -22.10
CA ILE A 89 -12.55 30.99 -22.25
C ILE A 89 -13.44 30.64 -21.04
N PRO A 90 -14.38 29.68 -21.16
CA PRO A 90 -15.23 29.26 -20.06
C PRO A 90 -14.42 28.74 -18.87
N THR A 91 -14.84 29.08 -17.65
CA THR A 91 -14.13 28.66 -16.44
C THR A 91 -13.98 27.14 -16.31
N PRO A 92 -14.98 26.28 -16.65
CA PRO A 92 -14.78 24.83 -16.63
C PRO A 92 -13.67 24.35 -17.57
N GLU A 93 -13.57 24.97 -18.78
CA GLU A 93 -12.49 24.67 -19.72
C GLU A 93 -11.11 25.04 -19.14
N VAL A 94 -11.00 26.19 -18.46
CA VAL A 94 -9.76 26.58 -17.76
C VAL A 94 -9.37 25.54 -16.72
N ILE A 95 -10.30 25.13 -15.87
CA ILE A 95 -10.06 24.15 -14.78
C ILE A 95 -9.61 22.80 -15.35
N LEU A 96 -10.15 22.40 -16.50
CA LEU A 96 -9.91 21.08 -17.10
C LEU A 96 -8.75 21.06 -18.12
N THR A 97 -8.23 22.22 -18.57
CA THR A 97 -7.19 22.25 -19.60
C THR A 97 -5.92 23.02 -19.21
N VAL A 98 -5.99 23.87 -18.20
CA VAL A 98 -4.85 24.68 -17.77
C VAL A 98 -4.27 24.10 -16.48
N LEU A 99 -2.97 23.79 -16.49
CA LEU A 99 -2.26 23.39 -15.28
C LEU A 99 -2.12 24.57 -14.31
N HIS A 100 -2.18 24.29 -13.01
CA HIS A 100 -2.11 25.31 -11.97
C HIS A 100 -3.25 26.34 -12.05
N ALA A 101 -4.42 25.90 -12.48
CA ALA A 101 -5.63 26.68 -12.47
C ALA A 101 -6.65 26.08 -11.48
N GLY A 102 -7.21 26.88 -10.59
CA GLY A 102 -8.21 26.42 -9.61
C GLY A 102 -8.67 27.52 -8.67
N GLY A 103 -9.84 27.33 -8.06
CA GLY A 103 -10.42 28.25 -7.08
C GLY A 103 -9.89 28.10 -5.65
N LYS A 104 -8.84 27.29 -5.46
CA LYS A 104 -8.25 26.97 -4.16
C LYS A 104 -6.98 27.78 -3.86
N PHE A 105 -6.53 28.65 -4.78
CA PHE A 105 -5.40 29.56 -4.62
C PHE A 105 -5.88 30.88 -4.02
N GLY A 106 -5.88 31.06 -2.70
CA GLY A 106 -6.18 32.31 -2.04
C GLY A 106 -7.51 32.37 -1.28
N GLN A 107 -7.87 33.53 -0.72
CA GLN A 107 -8.95 33.73 0.25
C GLN A 107 -10.40 33.48 -0.26
N GLY A 108 -10.59 32.76 -1.32
CA GLY A 108 -11.82 32.83 -2.13
C GLY A 108 -12.87 31.75 -1.95
N GLY A 109 -12.80 30.80 -0.99
CA GLY A 109 -13.92 29.86 -0.91
C GLY A 109 -13.68 28.51 -0.24
N TYR A 110 -12.44 28.16 0.04
CA TYR A 110 -12.07 26.96 0.80
C TYR A 110 -11.12 27.39 1.92
N LYS A 111 -11.51 27.13 3.19
CA LYS A 111 -10.62 27.38 4.35
C LYS A 111 -9.56 26.31 4.48
N THR A 112 -9.93 25.08 4.15
CA THR A 112 -9.07 23.90 4.15
C THR A 112 -9.40 23.09 2.93
N SER A 113 -8.40 22.66 2.16
CA SER A 113 -8.60 21.77 1.02
C SER A 113 -7.42 20.79 0.91
N GLY A 114 -7.69 19.60 0.35
CA GLY A 114 -6.65 18.63 -0.01
C GLY A 114 -5.98 18.97 -1.34
N GLY A 115 -6.67 19.67 -2.23
CA GLY A 115 -6.23 20.02 -3.57
C GLY A 115 -5.42 21.31 -3.65
N LEU A 116 -4.09 21.26 -3.47
CA LEU A 116 -3.21 22.44 -3.40
C LEU A 116 -2.60 22.88 -4.73
N HIS A 117 -2.48 21.99 -5.69
CA HIS A 117 -1.65 22.25 -6.88
C HIS A 117 -2.45 22.74 -8.09
N GLY A 118 -3.80 22.64 -8.04
CA GLY A 118 -4.67 23.04 -9.16
C GLY A 118 -4.42 22.26 -10.46
N VAL A 119 -4.02 20.99 -10.35
CA VAL A 119 -3.69 20.15 -11.51
C VAL A 119 -4.53 18.89 -11.64
N GLY A 120 -5.19 18.41 -10.59
CA GLY A 120 -5.85 17.10 -10.56
C GLY A 120 -6.86 16.92 -11.69
N ALA A 121 -7.81 17.83 -11.85
CA ALA A 121 -8.84 17.72 -12.89
C ALA A 121 -8.25 17.81 -14.32
N SER A 122 -7.27 18.68 -14.55
CA SER A 122 -6.60 18.81 -15.83
C SER A 122 -5.70 17.61 -16.16
N VAL A 123 -5.09 16.98 -15.15
CA VAL A 123 -4.33 15.72 -15.29
C VAL A 123 -5.27 14.57 -15.68
N VAL A 124 -6.42 14.42 -15.02
CA VAL A 124 -7.41 13.40 -15.39
C VAL A 124 -7.88 13.60 -16.83
N ASN A 125 -8.17 14.83 -17.23
CA ASN A 125 -8.55 15.15 -18.61
C ASN A 125 -7.44 14.80 -19.62
N ALA A 126 -6.20 15.18 -19.33
CA ALA A 126 -5.04 14.90 -20.18
C ALA A 126 -4.79 13.39 -20.39
N LEU A 127 -5.07 12.57 -19.35
CA LEU A 127 -4.83 11.12 -19.36
C LEU A 127 -6.07 10.30 -19.75
N SER A 128 -7.14 10.99 -20.17
CA SER A 128 -8.39 10.37 -20.64
C SER A 128 -8.50 10.41 -22.16
N SER A 129 -9.07 9.36 -22.74
CA SER A 129 -9.47 9.34 -24.16
C SER A 129 -10.69 10.21 -24.42
N SER A 130 -11.58 10.34 -23.41
CA SER A 130 -12.72 11.24 -23.41
C SER A 130 -13.07 11.67 -21.98
N LEU A 131 -13.54 12.91 -21.82
CA LEU A 131 -14.08 13.43 -20.58
C LEU A 131 -15.30 14.30 -20.90
N THR A 132 -16.34 14.18 -20.08
CA THR A 132 -17.53 15.04 -20.12
C THR A 132 -17.76 15.63 -18.74
N VAL A 133 -17.84 16.95 -18.66
CA VAL A 133 -18.30 17.64 -17.46
C VAL A 133 -19.74 18.12 -17.64
N THR A 134 -20.61 17.75 -16.71
CA THR A 134 -21.99 18.26 -16.62
C THR A 134 -22.13 19.02 -15.31
N ILE A 135 -22.58 20.26 -15.39
CA ILE A 135 -22.67 21.16 -14.24
C ILE A 135 -24.13 21.60 -14.07
N VAL A 136 -24.66 21.47 -12.87
CA VAL A 136 -25.93 22.08 -12.48
C VAL A 136 -25.60 23.22 -11.54
N ARG A 137 -25.94 24.45 -11.94
CA ARG A 137 -25.72 25.64 -11.14
C ARG A 137 -26.83 26.63 -11.35
N ASP A 138 -27.38 27.14 -10.24
CA ASP A 138 -28.44 28.17 -10.22
C ASP A 138 -29.65 27.79 -11.10
N GLY A 139 -30.06 26.52 -11.04
CA GLY A 139 -31.20 25.98 -11.77
C GLY A 139 -30.99 25.79 -13.27
N VAL A 140 -29.75 25.84 -13.74
CA VAL A 140 -29.40 25.64 -15.15
C VAL A 140 -28.36 24.51 -15.29
N ARG A 141 -28.55 23.66 -16.32
CA ARG A 141 -27.63 22.60 -16.66
C ARG A 141 -26.72 23.03 -17.81
N TYR A 142 -25.42 22.79 -17.62
CA TYR A 142 -24.37 23.04 -18.61
C TYR A 142 -23.59 21.78 -18.88
N GLN A 143 -22.97 21.67 -20.06
CA GLN A 143 -22.13 20.53 -20.40
C GLN A 143 -20.99 20.95 -21.32
N GLU A 144 -19.83 20.39 -21.11
CA GLU A 144 -18.67 20.49 -21.98
C GLU A 144 -18.03 19.13 -22.16
N LYS A 145 -17.44 18.89 -23.34
CA LYS A 145 -16.84 17.60 -23.71
C LYS A 145 -15.42 17.78 -24.17
N PHE A 146 -14.57 16.84 -23.78
CA PHE A 146 -13.15 16.80 -24.13
C PHE A 146 -12.82 15.42 -24.70
N ALA A 147 -11.86 15.34 -25.59
CA ALA A 147 -11.38 14.10 -26.18
C ALA A 147 -9.89 14.17 -26.49
N LYS A 148 -9.31 13.00 -26.81
CA LYS A 148 -7.93 12.89 -27.30
C LYS A 148 -6.90 13.58 -26.38
N GLY A 149 -7.01 13.35 -25.07
CA GLY A 149 -6.09 13.93 -24.09
C GLY A 149 -6.40 15.37 -23.71
N GLY A 150 -7.67 15.70 -23.57
CA GLY A 150 -8.13 16.96 -23.01
C GLY A 150 -8.43 18.08 -24.02
N HIS A 151 -8.49 17.77 -25.32
CA HIS A 151 -8.88 18.75 -26.32
C HIS A 151 -10.39 19.01 -26.30
N PRO A 152 -10.85 20.28 -26.15
CA PRO A 152 -12.28 20.61 -26.17
C PRO A 152 -12.96 20.18 -27.48
N GLN A 153 -14.15 19.62 -27.35
CA GLN A 153 -15.00 19.25 -28.47
C GLN A 153 -16.13 20.26 -28.71
N GLY A 154 -15.80 21.52 -28.66
CA GLY A 154 -16.68 22.68 -28.73
C GLY A 154 -16.59 23.50 -27.44
N THR A 155 -17.49 24.46 -27.26
CA THR A 155 -17.55 25.33 -26.08
C THR A 155 -18.56 24.82 -25.08
N LEU A 156 -18.51 25.32 -23.83
CA LEU A 156 -19.51 25.05 -22.79
C LEU A 156 -20.94 25.32 -23.32
N LYS A 157 -21.80 24.30 -23.32
CA LYS A 157 -23.18 24.38 -23.81
C LYS A 157 -24.16 24.51 -22.65
N LYS A 158 -25.06 25.48 -22.74
CA LYS A 158 -26.23 25.57 -21.87
C LYS A 158 -27.29 24.58 -22.38
N LEU A 159 -27.62 23.55 -21.59
CA LEU A 159 -28.60 22.51 -21.98
C LEU A 159 -30.04 22.90 -21.63
N GLY A 160 -30.23 23.86 -20.71
CA GLY A 160 -31.55 24.34 -20.31
C GLY A 160 -31.72 24.42 -18.80
N ASN A 161 -32.93 24.82 -18.38
CA ASN A 161 -33.31 24.91 -16.97
C ASN A 161 -33.55 23.50 -16.40
N THR A 162 -33.25 23.31 -15.12
CA THR A 162 -33.45 22.04 -14.41
C THR A 162 -33.90 22.29 -12.98
N ARG A 163 -34.57 21.29 -12.39
CA ARG A 163 -34.89 21.24 -10.95
C ARG A 163 -33.90 20.39 -10.15
N ALA A 164 -32.87 19.86 -10.82
CA ALA A 164 -31.82 19.07 -10.14
C ALA A 164 -31.03 19.97 -9.17
N HIS A 165 -30.54 19.37 -8.11
CA HIS A 165 -29.65 20.06 -7.18
C HIS A 165 -28.38 20.55 -7.89
N ASN A 166 -27.78 21.61 -7.38
CA ASN A 166 -26.47 22.06 -7.82
C ASN A 166 -25.45 20.93 -7.61
N GLY A 167 -24.44 20.91 -8.45
CA GLY A 167 -23.36 19.92 -8.36
C GLY A 167 -22.61 19.77 -9.67
N THR A 168 -21.59 18.93 -9.64
CA THR A 168 -20.78 18.61 -10.80
C THR A 168 -20.81 17.11 -11.05
N THR A 169 -20.92 16.72 -12.32
CA THR A 169 -20.74 15.35 -12.77
C THR A 169 -19.56 15.30 -13.73
N ILE A 170 -18.59 14.45 -13.43
CA ILE A 170 -17.45 14.16 -14.30
C ILE A 170 -17.56 12.73 -14.78
N ASP A 171 -17.69 12.54 -16.09
CA ASP A 171 -17.58 11.24 -16.75
C ASP A 171 -16.25 11.19 -17.50
N PHE A 172 -15.39 10.23 -17.22
CA PHE A 172 -14.11 10.11 -17.93
C PHE A 172 -13.76 8.66 -18.25
N LYS A 173 -13.08 8.48 -19.38
CA LYS A 173 -12.57 7.19 -19.83
C LYS A 173 -11.05 7.24 -19.95
N PRO A 174 -10.31 6.41 -19.22
CA PRO A 174 -8.85 6.39 -19.31
C PRO A 174 -8.35 6.11 -20.72
N ASP A 175 -7.18 6.66 -21.06
CA ASP A 175 -6.57 6.43 -22.38
C ASP A 175 -5.72 5.16 -22.35
N SER A 176 -6.15 4.12 -23.09
CA SER A 176 -5.44 2.84 -23.20
C SER A 176 -4.06 2.94 -23.87
N GLN A 177 -3.73 4.08 -24.51
CA GLN A 177 -2.39 4.32 -25.03
C GLN A 177 -1.39 4.75 -23.95
N ILE A 178 -1.87 5.13 -22.76
CA ILE A 178 -1.05 5.58 -21.65
C ILE A 178 -0.96 4.52 -20.57
N PHE A 179 -2.10 3.93 -20.21
CA PHE A 179 -2.18 2.97 -19.13
C PHE A 179 -1.93 1.53 -19.60
N THR A 180 -1.19 0.76 -18.80
CA THR A 180 -0.96 -0.67 -19.05
C THR A 180 -2.22 -1.50 -18.82
N THR A 181 -3.17 -0.99 -18.03
CA THR A 181 -4.52 -1.52 -17.82
C THR A 181 -5.50 -0.39 -17.67
N THR A 182 -6.74 -0.58 -18.16
CA THR A 182 -7.87 0.36 -17.98
C THR A 182 -9.00 -0.28 -17.18
N VAL A 183 -8.73 -1.43 -16.53
CA VAL A 183 -9.72 -2.15 -15.72
C VAL A 183 -9.56 -1.73 -14.27
N TYR A 184 -10.62 -1.14 -13.71
CA TYR A 184 -10.65 -0.73 -12.31
C TYR A 184 -10.89 -1.91 -11.37
N ASN A 185 -10.20 -1.92 -10.23
CA ASN A 185 -10.48 -2.83 -9.14
C ASN A 185 -11.45 -2.18 -8.15
N PHE A 186 -12.63 -2.78 -8.01
CA PHE A 186 -13.67 -2.27 -7.11
C PHE A 186 -13.18 -2.21 -5.66
N GLY A 187 -12.52 -3.27 -5.16
CA GLY A 187 -12.05 -3.33 -3.79
C GLY A 187 -11.06 -2.21 -3.44
N THR A 188 -10.19 -1.85 -4.39
CA THR A 188 -9.25 -0.73 -4.23
C THR A 188 -9.96 0.61 -4.11
N LEU A 189 -10.99 0.84 -4.92
CA LEU A 189 -11.81 2.05 -4.82
C LEU A 189 -12.67 2.05 -3.54
N ALA A 190 -13.27 0.92 -3.21
CA ALA A 190 -14.10 0.74 -2.02
C ALA A 190 -13.36 1.12 -0.73
N GLU A 191 -12.15 0.62 -0.53
CA GLU A 191 -11.34 0.95 0.64
C GLU A 191 -11.01 2.45 0.71
N ARG A 192 -10.57 3.06 -0.39
CA ARG A 192 -10.26 4.49 -0.43
C ARG A 192 -11.48 5.37 -0.15
N LEU A 193 -12.62 5.03 -0.74
CA LEU A 193 -13.87 5.77 -0.55
C LEU A 193 -14.41 5.63 0.87
N ARG A 194 -14.27 4.44 1.48
CA ARG A 194 -14.61 4.20 2.88
C ARG A 194 -13.73 5.02 3.82
N GLU A 195 -12.40 5.06 3.60
CA GLU A 195 -11.50 5.95 4.35
C GLU A 195 -11.95 7.41 4.28
N SER A 196 -12.26 7.90 3.07
CA SER A 196 -12.75 9.27 2.87
C SER A 196 -14.06 9.53 3.62
N ALA A 197 -14.99 8.57 3.62
CA ALA A 197 -16.26 8.69 4.33
C ALA A 197 -16.08 8.74 5.87
N PHE A 198 -15.14 7.99 6.44
CA PHE A 198 -14.81 8.09 7.87
C PHE A 198 -14.29 9.48 8.27
N LEU A 199 -13.57 10.15 7.38
CA LEU A 199 -13.02 11.48 7.63
C LEU A 199 -14.03 12.60 7.40
N LEU A 200 -15.10 12.31 6.65
CA LEU A 200 -16.18 13.23 6.26
C LEU A 200 -17.46 12.94 7.05
N LYS A 201 -17.44 13.23 8.34
CA LYS A 201 -18.56 12.98 9.23
C LYS A 201 -19.91 13.42 8.63
N GLY A 202 -20.87 12.45 8.51
CA GLY A 202 -22.22 12.71 7.98
C GLY A 202 -22.32 12.90 6.47
N VAL A 203 -21.25 12.64 5.70
CA VAL A 203 -21.28 12.59 4.23
C VAL A 203 -21.46 11.14 3.78
N LYS A 204 -22.36 10.93 2.82
CA LYS A 204 -22.59 9.62 2.20
C LYS A 204 -21.79 9.51 0.91
N ILE A 205 -20.99 8.44 0.79
CA ILE A 205 -20.27 8.08 -0.42
C ILE A 205 -20.80 6.74 -0.93
N THR A 206 -21.21 6.68 -2.19
CA THR A 206 -21.72 5.45 -2.83
C THR A 206 -20.79 5.03 -3.95
N LEU A 207 -20.39 3.77 -3.96
CA LEU A 207 -19.64 3.16 -5.07
C LEU A 207 -20.50 2.11 -5.74
N THR A 208 -20.73 2.26 -7.05
CA THR A 208 -21.47 1.31 -7.87
C THR A 208 -20.59 0.74 -8.97
N ASP A 209 -20.65 -0.57 -9.17
CA ASP A 209 -20.05 -1.26 -10.31
C ASP A 209 -21.20 -1.73 -11.21
N GLU A 210 -21.22 -1.27 -12.46
CA GLU A 210 -22.23 -1.63 -13.47
C GLU A 210 -21.70 -2.65 -14.48
N ARG A 211 -20.49 -3.20 -14.28
CA ARG A 211 -19.91 -4.15 -15.21
C ARG A 211 -20.63 -5.49 -15.14
N GLU A 212 -20.89 -6.08 -16.29
CA GLU A 212 -21.62 -7.36 -16.43
C GLU A 212 -20.94 -8.46 -15.61
N GLY A 213 -21.71 -9.12 -14.75
CA GLY A 213 -21.24 -10.18 -13.84
C GLY A 213 -20.47 -9.69 -12.62
N GLN A 214 -20.35 -8.37 -12.41
CA GLN A 214 -19.70 -7.74 -11.25
C GLN A 214 -20.58 -6.69 -10.58
N GLU A 215 -21.88 -6.63 -10.95
CA GLU A 215 -22.82 -5.60 -10.49
C GLU A 215 -22.93 -5.62 -8.97
N ARG A 216 -22.59 -4.50 -8.36
CA ARG A 216 -22.69 -4.29 -6.91
C ARG A 216 -22.68 -2.83 -6.54
N THR A 217 -23.23 -2.53 -5.37
CA THR A 217 -23.23 -1.17 -4.79
C THR A 217 -22.87 -1.27 -3.33
N GLU A 218 -21.95 -0.42 -2.89
CA GLU A 218 -21.61 -0.23 -1.47
C GLU A 218 -21.83 1.25 -1.08
N GLU A 219 -22.41 1.45 0.09
CA GLU A 219 -22.64 2.80 0.67
C GLU A 219 -21.80 2.95 1.94
N TYR A 220 -21.15 4.10 2.07
CA TYR A 220 -20.33 4.48 3.21
C TYR A 220 -20.90 5.76 3.82
N HIS A 221 -21.37 5.68 5.06
CA HIS A 221 -21.92 6.81 5.79
C HIS A 221 -21.64 6.61 7.28
N PHE A 222 -20.88 7.53 7.88
CA PHE A 222 -20.40 7.41 9.24
C PHE A 222 -20.69 8.70 10.02
N GLU A 223 -21.58 8.61 11.02
CA GLU A 223 -22.00 9.75 11.84
C GLU A 223 -20.97 10.12 12.91
N SER A 224 -20.22 9.14 13.42
CA SER A 224 -19.20 9.36 14.45
C SER A 224 -17.77 9.52 13.87
N GLY A 225 -17.63 9.49 12.54
CA GLY A 225 -16.39 9.80 11.84
C GLY A 225 -15.22 8.90 12.23
N ILE A 226 -14.10 9.49 12.67
CA ILE A 226 -12.88 8.74 12.97
C ILE A 226 -13.01 7.78 14.17
N LYS A 227 -14.03 7.90 15.01
CA LYS A 227 -14.33 6.90 16.05
C LYS A 227 -14.75 5.57 15.41
N GLU A 228 -15.64 5.63 14.41
CA GLU A 228 -16.04 4.44 13.65
C GLU A 228 -14.90 3.89 12.83
N PHE A 229 -13.98 4.75 12.38
CA PHE A 229 -12.76 4.29 11.71
C PHE A 229 -11.88 3.44 12.63
N VAL A 230 -11.69 3.86 13.89
CA VAL A 230 -10.94 3.05 14.87
C VAL A 230 -11.67 1.75 15.19
N SER A 231 -13.01 1.76 15.31
CA SER A 231 -13.79 0.52 15.44
C SER A 231 -13.54 -0.42 14.26
N TYR A 232 -13.55 0.10 13.04
CA TYR A 232 -13.27 -0.66 11.82
C TYR A 232 -11.85 -1.26 11.80
N LEU A 233 -10.84 -0.50 12.26
CA LEU A 233 -9.45 -1.00 12.36
C LEU A 233 -9.29 -2.11 13.41
N ASN A 234 -10.19 -2.20 14.37
CA ASN A 234 -10.17 -3.17 15.46
C ASN A 234 -11.26 -4.25 15.36
N GLU A 235 -12.04 -4.29 14.27
CA GLU A 235 -13.18 -5.20 14.12
C GLU A 235 -12.82 -6.68 14.38
N ASP A 236 -11.62 -7.07 13.94
CA ASP A 236 -11.13 -8.45 14.09
C ASP A 236 -10.18 -8.63 15.29
N LYS A 237 -10.03 -7.63 16.18
CA LYS A 237 -9.12 -7.64 17.35
C LYS A 237 -9.89 -7.70 18.66
N ASP A 238 -9.23 -8.17 19.71
CA ASP A 238 -9.76 -8.09 21.06
C ASP A 238 -9.37 -6.75 21.67
N THR A 239 -10.36 -5.86 21.79
CA THR A 239 -10.15 -4.49 22.22
C THR A 239 -10.03 -4.37 23.74
N LEU A 240 -9.25 -3.39 24.18
CA LEU A 240 -9.04 -3.05 25.58
C LEU A 240 -9.64 -1.65 25.84
N GLY A 241 -10.74 -1.62 26.58
CA GLY A 241 -11.46 -0.38 26.92
C GLY A 241 -12.19 0.27 25.74
N ASP A 242 -12.74 1.45 26.00
CA ASP A 242 -13.50 2.22 25.04
C ASP A 242 -12.61 3.01 24.09
N ILE A 243 -13.19 3.51 22.99
CA ILE A 243 -12.49 4.38 22.07
C ILE A 243 -12.28 5.76 22.74
N MET A 244 -11.02 6.13 22.90
CA MET A 244 -10.61 7.46 23.31
C MET A 244 -10.76 8.42 22.14
N TYR A 245 -11.29 9.62 22.40
CA TYR A 245 -11.43 10.66 21.39
C TYR A 245 -10.98 11.99 21.97
N PHE A 246 -10.13 12.68 21.23
CA PHE A 246 -9.58 13.96 21.58
C PHE A 246 -9.70 14.90 20.40
N ASP A 247 -10.12 16.13 20.66
CA ASP A 247 -10.19 17.18 19.66
C ASP A 247 -9.75 18.52 20.22
N GLY A 248 -9.28 19.38 19.35
CA GLY A 248 -8.87 20.72 19.75
C GLY A 248 -8.47 21.57 18.55
N SER A 249 -8.35 22.86 18.79
CA SER A 249 -7.93 23.81 17.76
C SER A 249 -6.98 24.83 18.35
N LYS A 250 -5.90 25.14 17.62
CA LYS A 250 -4.97 26.21 17.97
C LYS A 250 -4.34 26.78 16.71
N ASP A 251 -4.22 28.11 16.66
CA ASP A 251 -3.61 28.85 15.55
C ASP A 251 -4.20 28.50 14.17
N GLY A 252 -5.52 28.21 14.12
CA GLY A 252 -6.23 27.82 12.91
C GLY A 252 -6.09 26.35 12.53
N ILE A 253 -5.21 25.59 13.17
CA ILE A 253 -5.07 24.13 12.96
C ILE A 253 -6.06 23.42 13.88
N GLU A 254 -6.95 22.63 13.28
CA GLU A 254 -7.88 21.74 14.00
C GLU A 254 -7.28 20.33 14.05
N VAL A 255 -7.41 19.67 15.19
CA VAL A 255 -6.87 18.33 15.45
C VAL A 255 -7.99 17.44 15.95
N GLU A 256 -8.16 16.28 15.35
CA GLU A 256 -9.01 15.20 15.86
C GLU A 256 -8.18 13.92 15.97
N VAL A 257 -8.29 13.23 17.09
CA VAL A 257 -7.62 11.94 17.31
C VAL A 257 -8.62 10.96 17.93
N ALA A 258 -8.78 9.81 17.31
CA ALA A 258 -9.44 8.66 17.91
C ALA A 258 -8.44 7.53 18.09
N ALA A 259 -8.52 6.80 19.22
CA ALA A 259 -7.59 5.73 19.53
C ALA A 259 -8.23 4.67 20.41
N GLN A 260 -7.79 3.42 20.27
CA GLN A 260 -8.19 2.31 21.12
C GLN A 260 -7.06 1.30 21.22
N TYR A 261 -6.87 0.75 22.39
CA TYR A 261 -5.94 -0.36 22.57
C TYR A 261 -6.59 -1.70 22.22
N ASN A 262 -5.78 -2.63 21.79
CA ASN A 262 -6.13 -4.04 21.62
C ASN A 262 -5.06 -4.94 22.26
N ASP A 263 -5.27 -6.23 22.25
CA ASP A 263 -4.36 -7.22 22.83
C ASP A 263 -3.13 -7.50 21.96
N GLY A 264 -3.08 -6.94 20.75
CA GLY A 264 -1.95 -7.05 19.83
C GLY A 264 -0.67 -6.34 20.30
N TYR A 265 0.37 -6.50 19.50
CA TYR A 265 1.74 -6.01 19.79
C TYR A 265 2.21 -4.91 18.83
N THR A 266 1.46 -4.62 17.79
CA THR A 266 1.82 -3.63 16.77
C THR A 266 1.07 -2.31 16.97
N GLU A 267 1.75 -1.19 16.72
CA GLU A 267 1.13 0.13 16.56
C GLU A 267 0.49 0.20 15.16
N ASN A 268 -0.78 0.57 15.09
CA ASN A 268 -1.47 0.89 13.83
C ASN A 268 -1.93 2.35 13.89
N LEU A 269 -1.11 3.25 13.38
CA LEU A 269 -1.35 4.69 13.36
C LEU A 269 -1.60 5.16 11.92
N LEU A 270 -2.80 5.66 11.67
CA LEU A 270 -3.16 6.30 10.41
C LEU A 270 -3.24 7.80 10.61
N SER A 271 -2.65 8.56 9.69
CA SER A 271 -2.63 10.01 9.77
C SER A 271 -3.10 10.67 8.49
N PHE A 272 -3.84 11.76 8.67
CA PHE A 272 -4.48 12.50 7.58
C PHE A 272 -4.35 14.01 7.80
N VAL A 273 -4.21 14.74 6.70
CA VAL A 273 -4.21 16.20 6.70
C VAL A 273 -5.09 16.68 5.56
N ASN A 274 -6.12 17.46 5.88
CA ASN A 274 -7.13 17.91 4.92
C ASN A 274 -7.68 16.75 4.08
N ASN A 275 -8.02 15.64 4.73
CA ASN A 275 -8.51 14.40 4.12
C ASN A 275 -7.51 13.64 3.23
N VAL A 276 -6.28 14.13 3.10
CA VAL A 276 -5.20 13.44 2.39
C VAL A 276 -4.43 12.57 3.36
N ARG A 277 -4.23 11.30 3.01
CA ARG A 277 -3.45 10.37 3.81
C ARG A 277 -1.96 10.68 3.74
N THR A 278 -1.32 10.82 4.89
CA THR A 278 0.13 11.03 5.00
C THR A 278 0.82 9.71 5.30
N LYS A 279 1.11 8.93 4.25
CA LYS A 279 1.70 7.57 4.37
C LYS A 279 3.07 7.57 5.07
N ASP A 280 3.87 8.61 4.84
CA ASP A 280 5.18 8.80 5.44
C ASP A 280 5.12 9.65 6.73
N GLY A 281 3.89 9.86 7.26
CA GLY A 281 3.66 10.60 8.50
C GLY A 281 3.97 12.08 8.39
N GLY A 282 4.74 12.60 9.34
CA GLY A 282 5.15 14.00 9.38
C GLY A 282 5.13 14.60 10.78
N SER A 283 5.10 15.93 10.84
CA SER A 283 5.15 16.70 12.09
C SER A 283 4.00 16.38 13.04
N HIS A 284 2.78 16.16 12.53
CA HIS A 284 1.59 15.82 13.32
C HIS A 284 1.69 14.43 13.97
N GLU A 285 2.20 13.42 13.26
CA GLU A 285 2.47 12.11 13.86
C GLU A 285 3.56 12.19 14.93
N ALA A 286 4.62 12.95 14.67
CA ALA A 286 5.66 13.16 15.66
C ALA A 286 5.11 13.82 16.92
N GLY A 287 4.18 14.78 16.78
CA GLY A 287 3.47 15.41 17.88
C GLY A 287 2.60 14.43 18.66
N MET A 288 1.80 13.62 17.94
CA MET A 288 0.95 12.59 18.55
C MET A 288 1.79 11.59 19.36
N ARG A 289 2.84 11.02 18.77
CA ARG A 289 3.72 10.06 19.42
C ARG A 289 4.44 10.64 20.64
N SER A 290 4.85 11.89 20.58
CA SER A 290 5.49 12.61 21.69
C SER A 290 4.50 12.87 22.82
N GLY A 291 3.35 13.47 22.52
CA GLY A 291 2.31 13.77 23.50
C GLY A 291 1.78 12.53 24.21
N TRP A 292 1.56 11.45 23.44
CA TRP A 292 1.12 10.16 23.98
C TRP A 292 2.13 9.60 24.99
N THR A 293 3.40 9.57 24.62
CA THR A 293 4.48 9.06 25.48
C THR A 293 4.64 9.90 26.74
N LYS A 294 4.50 11.22 26.62
CA LYS A 294 4.58 12.17 27.74
C LYS A 294 3.45 11.95 28.73
N ALA A 295 2.19 11.90 28.24
CA ALA A 295 1.02 11.68 29.10
C ALA A 295 1.13 10.37 29.91
N PHE A 296 1.57 9.28 29.28
CA PHE A 296 1.75 7.99 29.96
C PHE A 296 2.80 8.05 31.06
N ASN A 297 3.95 8.65 30.80
CA ASN A 297 5.03 8.76 31.78
C ASN A 297 4.62 9.67 32.96
N GLU A 298 3.97 10.80 32.70
CA GLU A 298 3.46 11.71 33.72
C GLU A 298 2.40 11.03 34.59
N TYR A 299 1.44 10.34 33.97
CA TYR A 299 0.41 9.58 34.67
C TYR A 299 1.03 8.48 35.53
N ALA A 300 1.93 7.65 34.97
CA ALA A 300 2.55 6.55 35.68
C ALA A 300 3.32 7.01 36.93
N ARG A 301 3.99 8.17 36.88
CA ARG A 301 4.66 8.79 38.04
C ARG A 301 3.67 9.31 39.06
N LYS A 302 2.61 9.99 38.58
CA LYS A 302 1.59 10.59 39.46
C LYS A 302 0.84 9.51 40.29
N VAL A 303 0.60 8.34 39.70
CA VAL A 303 -0.06 7.20 40.38
C VAL A 303 0.92 6.25 41.07
N GLY A 304 2.24 6.55 41.07
CA GLY A 304 3.27 5.80 41.76
C GLY A 304 3.68 4.46 41.14
N LEU A 305 3.28 4.19 39.88
CA LEU A 305 3.66 3.00 39.12
C LEU A 305 5.09 3.11 38.54
N LEU A 306 5.58 4.33 38.32
CA LEU A 306 6.97 4.63 38.04
C LEU A 306 7.54 5.51 39.19
N LYS A 307 8.64 5.10 39.76
CA LYS A 307 9.37 5.89 40.78
C LYS A 307 10.21 6.95 40.09
N GLU A 308 10.61 8.01 40.82
CA GLU A 308 11.46 9.08 40.26
C GLU A 308 12.77 8.57 39.64
N ARG A 309 13.37 7.53 40.22
CA ARG A 309 14.61 6.90 39.74
C ARG A 309 14.43 5.96 38.58
N ASP A 310 13.17 5.58 38.26
CA ASP A 310 12.92 4.64 37.20
C ASP A 310 13.05 5.33 35.84
N LYS A 311 13.58 4.62 34.85
CA LYS A 311 13.60 5.10 33.47
C LYS A 311 12.19 5.26 32.93
N ASN A 312 11.98 6.26 32.12
CA ASN A 312 10.71 6.44 31.39
C ASN A 312 10.41 5.24 30.49
N LEU A 313 9.12 5.00 30.29
CA LEU A 313 8.63 4.15 29.20
C LEU A 313 8.99 4.82 27.86
N GLU A 314 9.45 4.03 26.91
CA GLU A 314 9.72 4.52 25.56
C GLU A 314 8.41 4.59 24.75
N GLY A 315 8.41 5.36 23.67
CA GLY A 315 7.24 5.51 22.82
C GLY A 315 6.71 4.19 22.28
N THR A 316 7.58 3.27 21.93
CA THR A 316 7.23 1.92 21.47
C THR A 316 6.57 1.07 22.55
N ASP A 317 6.95 1.26 23.83
CA ASP A 317 6.37 0.52 24.95
C ASP A 317 4.90 0.95 25.18
N VAL A 318 4.64 2.27 25.10
CA VAL A 318 3.31 2.83 25.39
C VAL A 318 2.33 2.70 24.22
N ARG A 319 2.81 2.51 22.99
CA ARG A 319 1.97 2.37 21.80
C ARG A 319 1.83 0.93 21.31
N GLU A 320 2.33 -0.05 22.04
CA GLU A 320 2.12 -1.45 21.74
C GLU A 320 0.63 -1.82 21.82
N GLY A 321 0.06 -2.31 20.70
CA GLY A 321 -1.34 -2.64 20.55
C GLY A 321 -2.27 -1.42 20.43
N LEU A 322 -1.75 -0.24 20.06
CA LEU A 322 -2.54 0.97 19.83
C LEU A 322 -3.00 1.03 18.36
N SER A 323 -4.31 1.11 18.14
CA SER A 323 -4.90 1.55 16.87
C SER A 323 -5.37 3.00 17.03
N ALA A 324 -4.88 3.89 16.16
CA ALA A 324 -5.21 5.31 16.24
C ALA A 324 -5.35 5.95 14.86
N VAL A 325 -6.25 6.93 14.77
CA VAL A 325 -6.44 7.79 13.61
C VAL A 325 -6.22 9.23 14.06
N VAL A 326 -5.34 9.93 13.35
CA VAL A 326 -5.02 11.35 13.57
C VAL A 326 -5.43 12.12 12.33
N SER A 327 -6.35 13.05 12.46
CA SER A 327 -6.86 13.88 11.37
C SER A 327 -6.66 15.37 11.70
N LEU A 328 -5.97 16.07 10.82
CA LEU A 328 -5.76 17.50 10.93
C LEU A 328 -6.48 18.26 9.82
N ARG A 329 -7.01 19.43 10.17
CA ARG A 329 -7.36 20.47 9.21
C ARG A 329 -6.41 21.63 9.37
N VAL A 330 -5.59 21.86 8.35
CA VAL A 330 -4.55 22.88 8.32
C VAL A 330 -4.93 23.93 7.29
N PRO A 331 -4.95 25.23 7.63
CA PRO A 331 -5.13 26.32 6.67
C PRO A 331 -4.09 26.29 5.57
N GLU A 332 -4.47 26.75 4.37
CA GLU A 332 -3.62 26.70 3.17
C GLU A 332 -2.29 27.45 3.36
N ASP A 333 -2.30 28.57 4.04
CA ASP A 333 -1.12 29.42 4.30
C ASP A 333 -0.08 28.76 5.23
N LEU A 334 -0.51 27.79 6.05
CA LEU A 334 0.37 27.01 6.94
C LEU A 334 0.73 25.63 6.38
N LEU A 335 0.02 25.19 5.34
CA LEU A 335 0.10 23.81 4.86
C LEU A 335 1.34 23.59 3.99
N GLN A 336 2.24 22.72 4.47
CA GLN A 336 3.45 22.34 3.78
C GLN A 336 3.58 20.82 3.73
N PHE A 337 3.60 20.24 2.53
CA PHE A 337 3.91 18.83 2.32
C PHE A 337 5.33 18.66 1.78
N GLU A 338 5.99 17.57 2.16
CA GLU A 338 7.22 17.15 1.52
C GLU A 338 6.88 16.35 0.24
N GLY A 339 7.08 16.95 -0.93
CA GLY A 339 6.86 16.33 -2.25
C GLY A 339 5.46 16.49 -2.83
N GLN A 340 5.37 16.15 -4.13
CA GLN A 340 4.14 16.28 -4.95
C GLN A 340 3.03 15.30 -4.52
N THR A 341 3.39 14.13 -4.01
CA THR A 341 2.46 13.06 -3.62
C THR A 341 1.78 13.29 -2.26
N LYS A 342 2.16 14.36 -1.53
CA LYS A 342 1.58 14.77 -0.23
C LYS A 342 1.66 13.71 0.87
N GLU A 343 2.62 12.79 0.77
CA GLU A 343 2.72 11.64 1.67
C GLU A 343 3.27 11.99 3.05
N LYS A 344 3.87 13.19 3.22
CA LYS A 344 4.45 13.64 4.48
C LYS A 344 4.15 15.11 4.77
N LEU A 345 3.65 15.40 5.99
CA LEU A 345 3.43 16.77 6.44
C LEU A 345 4.71 17.38 6.97
N GLY A 346 5.10 18.53 6.38
CA GLY A 346 6.26 19.32 6.81
C GLY A 346 5.95 20.46 7.79
N THR A 347 4.68 20.92 7.90
CA THR A 347 4.25 22.04 8.75
C THR A 347 4.79 21.92 10.19
N PRO A 348 5.75 22.76 10.65
CA PRO A 348 6.40 22.54 11.96
C PRO A 348 5.48 22.76 13.16
N GLU A 349 4.52 23.70 13.04
CA GLU A 349 3.58 24.08 14.09
C GLU A 349 2.70 22.91 14.51
N ALA A 350 2.32 22.05 13.56
CA ALA A 350 1.46 20.90 13.79
C ALA A 350 2.03 19.96 14.86
N ARG A 351 3.36 19.81 14.96
CA ARG A 351 4.01 18.97 15.97
C ARG A 351 3.68 19.44 17.38
N THR A 352 3.90 20.72 17.65
CA THR A 352 3.72 21.29 18.98
C THR A 352 2.24 21.34 19.37
N ILE A 353 1.38 21.67 18.42
CA ILE A 353 -0.07 21.77 18.66
C ILE A 353 -0.64 20.40 19.01
N VAL A 354 -0.31 19.36 18.22
CA VAL A 354 -0.78 17.99 18.47
C VAL A 354 -0.19 17.43 19.78
N ASP A 355 1.11 17.64 20.05
CA ASP A 355 1.76 17.22 21.31
C ASP A 355 1.01 17.78 22.53
N ASN A 356 0.72 19.08 22.53
CA ASN A 356 0.05 19.74 23.65
C ASN A 356 -1.38 19.23 23.85
N ILE A 357 -2.18 19.20 22.79
CA ILE A 357 -3.57 18.74 22.84
C ILE A 357 -3.62 17.30 23.38
N ILE A 358 -2.81 16.42 22.82
CA ILE A 358 -2.79 15.00 23.20
C ILE A 358 -2.26 14.81 24.61
N SER A 359 -1.13 15.45 24.98
CA SER A 359 -0.57 15.25 26.31
C SER A 359 -1.51 15.72 27.42
N GLU A 360 -2.23 16.80 27.20
CA GLU A 360 -3.21 17.34 28.15
C GLU A 360 -4.46 16.46 28.25
N GLN A 361 -5.14 16.22 27.15
CA GLN A 361 -6.43 15.52 27.16
C GLN A 361 -6.28 14.04 27.51
N LEU A 362 -5.26 13.35 26.99
CA LEU A 362 -4.96 11.97 27.39
C LEU A 362 -4.57 11.90 28.87
N GLY A 363 -3.83 12.87 29.38
CA GLY A 363 -3.52 12.97 30.80
C GLY A 363 -4.77 13.05 31.68
N TYR A 364 -5.77 13.88 31.31
CA TYR A 364 -7.06 13.93 31.99
C TYR A 364 -7.82 12.61 31.86
N TYR A 365 -7.91 12.05 30.65
CA TYR A 365 -8.60 10.78 30.42
C TYR A 365 -8.06 9.65 31.30
N LEU A 366 -6.73 9.50 31.38
CA LEU A 366 -6.09 8.47 32.21
C LEU A 366 -6.36 8.68 33.72
N MET A 367 -6.49 9.94 34.16
CA MET A 367 -6.82 10.25 35.55
C MET A 367 -8.29 9.94 35.87
N GLU A 368 -9.21 10.26 34.97
CA GLU A 368 -10.64 9.97 35.13
C GLU A 368 -10.93 8.46 35.07
N ASN A 369 -10.17 7.73 34.25
CA ASN A 369 -10.30 6.28 34.05
C ASN A 369 -9.14 5.53 34.73
N GLY A 370 -8.94 5.75 36.03
CA GLY A 370 -7.74 5.35 36.76
C GLY A 370 -7.42 3.85 36.69
N ASP A 371 -8.40 2.95 36.73
CA ASP A 371 -8.16 1.51 36.65
C ASP A 371 -7.75 1.08 35.24
N PHE A 372 -8.37 1.66 34.22
CA PHE A 372 -7.95 1.48 32.82
C PHE A 372 -6.54 2.04 32.59
N GLY A 373 -6.25 3.24 33.10
CA GLY A 373 -4.91 3.83 33.04
C GLY A 373 -3.84 2.93 33.68
N LYS A 374 -4.11 2.38 34.86
CA LYS A 374 -3.19 1.43 35.52
C LYS A 374 -2.97 0.15 34.70
N MET A 375 -4.04 -0.37 34.08
CA MET A 375 -3.96 -1.54 33.18
C MET A 375 -3.05 -1.24 31.99
N LEU A 376 -3.20 -0.08 31.34
CA LEU A 376 -2.36 0.34 30.21
C LEU A 376 -0.89 0.53 30.64
N ILE A 377 -0.61 1.11 31.79
CA ILE A 377 0.76 1.23 32.30
C ILE A 377 1.37 -0.16 32.56
N LYS A 378 0.59 -1.11 33.07
CA LYS A 378 1.04 -2.50 33.25
C LYS A 378 1.39 -3.14 31.90
N LYS A 379 0.53 -2.99 30.88
CA LYS A 379 0.80 -3.47 29.50
C LYS A 379 2.10 -2.86 28.97
N SER A 380 2.25 -1.54 29.05
CA SER A 380 3.46 -0.83 28.62
C SER A 380 4.73 -1.26 29.36
N THR A 381 4.60 -1.59 30.67
CA THR A 381 5.73 -2.11 31.46
C THR A 381 6.12 -3.52 31.02
N GLN A 382 5.16 -4.36 30.64
CA GLN A 382 5.42 -5.69 30.08
C GLN A 382 6.11 -5.57 28.69
N ALA A 383 5.65 -4.64 27.83
CA ALA A 383 6.28 -4.33 26.55
C ALA A 383 7.75 -3.90 26.73
N ARG A 384 8.02 -3.00 27.69
CA ARG A 384 9.39 -2.59 28.06
C ARG A 384 10.25 -3.78 28.47
N GLN A 385 9.75 -4.64 29.35
CA GLN A 385 10.49 -5.83 29.80
C GLN A 385 10.81 -6.78 28.62
N ALA A 386 9.86 -6.99 27.71
CA ALA A 386 10.07 -7.80 26.51
C ALA A 386 11.14 -7.17 25.59
N ARG A 387 11.08 -5.86 25.36
CA ARG A 387 12.06 -5.12 24.57
C ARG A 387 13.46 -5.16 25.19
N GLU A 388 13.58 -4.91 26.51
CA GLU A 388 14.87 -4.96 27.21
C GLU A 388 15.47 -6.38 27.17
N ALA A 389 14.64 -7.42 27.30
CA ALA A 389 15.08 -8.81 27.19
C ALA A 389 15.59 -9.13 25.77
N ALA A 390 14.87 -8.67 24.73
CA ALA A 390 15.30 -8.82 23.33
C ALA A 390 16.62 -8.09 23.07
N ARG A 391 16.77 -6.85 23.56
CA ARG A 391 18.00 -6.07 23.45
C ARG A 391 19.18 -6.76 24.16
N LYS A 392 18.97 -7.23 25.38
CA LYS A 392 20.00 -7.98 26.12
C LYS A 392 20.44 -9.23 25.38
N ALA A 393 19.49 -9.98 24.80
CA ALA A 393 19.79 -11.16 24.00
C ALA A 393 20.60 -10.81 22.76
N ARG A 394 20.34 -9.64 22.12
CA ARG A 394 21.12 -9.14 20.99
C ARG A 394 22.54 -8.73 21.39
N ASP A 395 22.68 -7.97 22.49
CA ASP A 395 23.99 -7.49 22.96
C ASP A 395 24.86 -8.65 23.44
N GLU A 396 24.28 -9.66 24.08
CA GLU A 396 24.97 -10.91 24.43
C GLU A 396 25.40 -11.70 23.19
N SER A 397 24.63 -11.62 22.11
CA SER A 397 24.98 -12.20 20.81
C SER A 397 26.18 -11.48 20.16
N ARG A 398 26.24 -10.16 20.22
CA ARG A 398 27.35 -9.35 19.70
C ARG A 398 28.65 -9.49 20.52
N ASN A 399 28.57 -9.72 21.84
CA ASN A 399 29.72 -9.75 22.75
C ASN A 399 30.44 -11.13 22.87
N GLY A 400 30.40 -11.97 21.85
CA GLY A 400 31.42 -13.01 21.63
C GLY A 400 31.29 -14.32 22.41
N LYS A 401 30.41 -14.50 23.42
CA LYS A 401 30.22 -15.79 24.09
C LYS A 401 29.21 -16.70 23.39
N ARG A 402 28.30 -16.13 22.59
CA ARG A 402 27.32 -16.86 21.75
C ARG A 402 27.74 -17.04 20.29
N HIS A 403 28.80 -16.40 19.82
CA HIS A 403 29.31 -16.59 18.45
C HIS A 403 29.47 -18.07 18.09
N LYS A 404 29.97 -18.91 19.00
CA LYS A 404 30.09 -20.36 18.76
C LYS A 404 28.75 -21.09 18.62
N LYS A 405 27.67 -20.63 19.25
CA LYS A 405 26.34 -21.23 19.11
C LYS A 405 25.65 -20.74 17.82
N HIS A 406 25.87 -19.47 17.47
CA HIS A 406 25.34 -18.86 16.23
C HIS A 406 26.08 -19.32 14.99
N GLU A 407 27.42 -19.42 15.04
CA GLU A 407 28.20 -20.06 13.98
C GLU A 407 27.77 -21.52 13.77
N ARG A 408 27.37 -22.24 14.82
CA ARG A 408 26.81 -23.59 14.70
C ARG A 408 25.41 -23.61 14.06
N LEU A 409 24.53 -22.63 14.36
CA LEU A 409 23.21 -22.50 13.73
C LEU A 409 23.31 -22.10 12.25
N LEU A 410 24.22 -21.18 11.93
CA LEU A 410 24.46 -20.71 10.56
C LEU A 410 25.33 -21.66 9.73
N SER A 411 26.28 -22.37 10.37
CA SER A 411 27.30 -23.17 9.68
C SER A 411 26.76 -24.40 8.92
N GLY A 412 25.49 -24.78 9.16
CA GLY A 412 24.88 -25.93 8.45
C GLY A 412 23.82 -25.53 7.41
N LYS A 413 23.18 -24.36 7.56
CA LYS A 413 22.02 -23.96 6.74
C LYS A 413 22.35 -22.86 5.73
N LEU A 414 22.99 -21.77 6.16
CA LEU A 414 23.33 -20.67 5.28
C LEU A 414 24.51 -21.00 4.36
N THR A 415 24.31 -20.76 3.06
CA THR A 415 25.41 -20.73 2.09
C THR A 415 25.69 -19.26 1.74
N PRO A 416 26.72 -18.61 2.34
CA PRO A 416 26.91 -17.17 2.25
C PRO A 416 27.42 -16.71 0.89
N ALA A 417 27.21 -15.44 0.55
CA ALA A 417 27.88 -14.76 -0.54
C ALA A 417 29.36 -14.50 -0.18
N GLN A 418 30.21 -14.42 -1.20
CA GLN A 418 31.62 -14.08 -1.03
C GLN A 418 31.84 -12.59 -0.74
N SER A 419 30.99 -11.74 -1.33
CA SER A 419 31.03 -10.29 -1.13
C SER A 419 30.60 -9.91 0.29
N LYS A 420 31.32 -8.98 0.90
CA LYS A 420 30.95 -8.35 2.15
C LYS A 420 30.16 -7.04 1.95
N ASN A 421 29.90 -6.65 0.69
CA ASN A 421 29.16 -5.44 0.38
C ASN A 421 27.66 -5.72 0.40
N ALA A 422 26.98 -5.31 1.48
CA ALA A 422 25.55 -5.50 1.68
C ALA A 422 24.71 -4.95 0.50
N ALA A 423 25.08 -3.79 -0.07
CA ALA A 423 24.38 -3.16 -1.17
C ALA A 423 24.41 -3.93 -2.51
N LYS A 424 25.20 -5.03 -2.58
CA LYS A 424 25.28 -5.90 -3.76
C LYS A 424 24.77 -7.31 -3.49
N ASN A 425 24.59 -7.65 -2.21
CA ASN A 425 24.25 -9.01 -1.82
C ASN A 425 22.74 -9.27 -1.90
N GLU A 426 22.41 -10.46 -2.34
CA GLU A 426 21.05 -10.98 -2.40
C GLU A 426 20.95 -12.23 -1.52
N LEU A 427 19.87 -12.34 -0.75
CA LEU A 427 19.54 -13.53 0.03
C LEU A 427 18.32 -14.21 -0.57
N PHE A 428 18.47 -15.45 -0.99
CA PHE A 428 17.38 -16.32 -1.40
C PHE A 428 16.91 -17.14 -0.20
N LEU A 429 15.64 -16.96 0.17
CA LEU A 429 14.92 -17.84 1.10
C LEU A 429 14.26 -18.93 0.27
N VAL A 430 14.77 -20.15 0.35
CA VAL A 430 14.41 -21.24 -0.55
C VAL A 430 13.64 -22.30 0.20
N GLU A 431 12.51 -22.74 -0.35
CA GLU A 431 11.73 -23.83 0.22
C GLU A 431 12.47 -25.17 0.10
N GLY A 432 12.70 -25.80 1.25
CA GLY A 432 13.27 -27.15 1.34
C GLY A 432 14.76 -27.28 1.04
N ASP A 433 15.32 -28.40 1.47
CA ASP A 433 16.75 -28.71 1.28
C ASP A 433 17.05 -29.13 -0.19
N SER A 434 16.08 -29.72 -0.91
CA SER A 434 16.26 -30.17 -2.30
C SER A 434 16.46 -28.98 -3.24
N ALA A 435 15.50 -28.07 -3.29
CA ALA A 435 15.62 -26.84 -4.07
C ALA A 435 16.79 -25.98 -3.59
N GLY A 436 17.03 -25.94 -2.27
CA GLY A 436 18.23 -25.33 -1.68
C GLY A 436 19.53 -25.90 -2.23
N GLY A 437 19.58 -27.19 -2.54
CA GLY A 437 20.73 -27.88 -3.17
C GLY A 437 20.98 -27.38 -4.58
N SER A 438 19.97 -27.36 -5.45
CA SER A 438 20.05 -26.84 -6.82
C SER A 438 20.41 -25.34 -6.81
N ALA A 439 19.77 -24.54 -5.95
CA ALA A 439 20.08 -23.11 -5.81
C ALA A 439 21.53 -22.85 -5.37
N LYS A 440 22.07 -23.64 -4.44
CA LYS A 440 23.49 -23.56 -4.02
C LYS A 440 24.46 -23.80 -5.16
N GLN A 441 24.14 -24.72 -6.06
CA GLN A 441 24.96 -25.04 -7.21
C GLN A 441 24.86 -23.99 -8.31
N GLY A 442 23.62 -23.53 -8.63
CA GLY A 442 23.32 -22.59 -9.71
C GLY A 442 23.67 -21.14 -9.43
N ARG A 443 23.72 -20.73 -8.15
CA ARG A 443 23.86 -19.31 -7.76
C ARG A 443 25.15 -18.63 -8.21
N ASN A 444 25.13 -17.34 -8.36
CA ASN A 444 26.35 -16.54 -8.43
C ASN A 444 26.94 -16.36 -7.02
N ARG A 445 28.03 -17.12 -6.75
CA ARG A 445 28.71 -17.17 -5.44
C ARG A 445 29.23 -15.80 -4.97
N LYS A 446 29.46 -14.88 -5.90
CA LYS A 446 30.02 -13.56 -5.54
C LYS A 446 29.07 -12.74 -4.68
N PHE A 447 27.76 -12.73 -5.00
CA PHE A 447 26.80 -11.84 -4.34
C PHE A 447 25.49 -12.52 -3.90
N GLN A 448 25.25 -13.78 -4.28
CA GLN A 448 24.04 -14.51 -3.89
C GLN A 448 24.30 -15.46 -2.73
N ALA A 449 23.50 -15.35 -1.68
CA ALA A 449 23.44 -16.25 -0.54
C ALA A 449 22.17 -17.09 -0.59
N ILE A 450 22.22 -18.33 -0.10
CA ILE A 450 21.08 -19.26 -0.05
C ILE A 450 20.83 -19.68 1.40
N LEU A 451 19.59 -19.52 1.84
CA LEU A 451 19.09 -20.03 3.11
C LEU A 451 17.88 -20.94 2.85
N PRO A 452 18.07 -22.27 2.88
CA PRO A 452 16.95 -23.20 2.82
C PRO A 452 16.10 -23.11 4.08
N LEU A 453 14.77 -23.13 3.92
CA LEU A 453 13.79 -23.17 5.00
C LEU A 453 13.19 -24.57 5.07
N ARG A 454 13.13 -25.17 6.26
CA ARG A 454 12.59 -26.51 6.45
C ARG A 454 11.14 -26.47 6.85
N GLY A 455 10.27 -26.77 5.88
CA GLY A 455 8.83 -26.81 6.09
C GLY A 455 8.19 -25.44 6.31
N LYS A 456 6.95 -25.43 6.77
CA LYS A 456 6.17 -24.21 7.01
C LYS A 456 6.72 -23.44 8.21
N VAL A 457 7.07 -22.19 8.00
CA VAL A 457 7.56 -21.31 9.08
C VAL A 457 6.42 -20.95 10.03
N LEU A 458 6.78 -20.54 11.26
CA LEU A 458 5.82 -20.14 12.28
C LEU A 458 4.94 -18.97 11.78
N ASN A 459 3.63 -19.06 11.99
CA ASN A 459 2.73 -17.93 11.78
C ASN A 459 2.98 -16.85 12.85
N THR A 460 3.62 -15.78 12.43
CA THR A 460 4.06 -14.71 13.34
C THR A 460 2.95 -13.72 13.69
N GLU A 461 1.79 -13.78 13.05
CA GLU A 461 0.60 -13.03 13.48
C GLU A 461 0.10 -13.54 14.83
N LYS A 462 0.19 -14.87 15.06
CA LYS A 462 -0.27 -15.54 16.28
C LYS A 462 0.78 -15.64 17.38
N ALA A 463 2.05 -15.36 17.09
CA ALA A 463 3.16 -15.63 17.99
C ALA A 463 3.73 -14.35 18.61
N LYS A 464 4.12 -14.44 19.88
CA LYS A 464 4.83 -13.37 20.59
C LYS A 464 6.31 -13.34 20.18
N LEU A 465 6.93 -12.17 20.22
CA LEU A 465 8.34 -12.01 19.87
C LEU A 465 9.29 -12.98 20.61
N PRO A 466 9.13 -13.27 21.93
CA PRO A 466 9.95 -14.27 22.61
C PRO A 466 9.82 -15.69 22.03
N ASP A 467 8.64 -16.07 21.54
CA ASP A 467 8.41 -17.40 20.96
C ASP A 467 8.94 -17.45 19.51
N ILE A 468 8.81 -16.37 18.78
CA ILE A 468 9.45 -16.19 17.46
C ILE A 468 10.96 -16.36 17.56
N MET A 469 11.60 -15.76 18.57
CA MET A 469 13.04 -15.88 18.80
C MET A 469 13.48 -17.28 19.24
N LYS A 470 12.58 -18.13 19.74
CA LYS A 470 12.84 -19.54 20.05
C LYS A 470 12.70 -20.43 18.81
N ASN A 471 11.92 -20.00 17.81
CA ASN A 471 11.78 -20.75 16.56
C ASN A 471 13.09 -20.73 15.77
N GLU A 472 13.60 -21.91 15.44
CA GLU A 472 14.92 -22.05 14.82
C GLU A 472 14.98 -21.44 13.41
N GLU A 473 13.95 -21.63 12.58
CA GLU A 473 13.93 -21.14 11.19
C GLU A 473 13.87 -19.60 11.17
N ILE A 474 12.93 -19.02 11.94
CA ILE A 474 12.77 -17.56 12.01
C ILE A 474 14.00 -16.91 12.64
N SER A 475 14.52 -17.46 13.75
CA SER A 475 15.71 -16.90 14.39
C SER A 475 16.94 -16.97 13.49
N THR A 476 17.12 -18.06 12.72
CA THR A 476 18.20 -18.18 11.72
C THR A 476 18.06 -17.11 10.65
N MET A 477 16.84 -16.85 10.16
CA MET A 477 16.57 -15.82 9.16
C MET A 477 16.87 -14.41 9.72
N ILE A 478 16.42 -14.09 10.94
CA ILE A 478 16.71 -12.80 11.60
C ILE A 478 18.21 -12.58 11.71
N TYR A 479 18.96 -13.58 12.17
CA TYR A 479 20.42 -13.47 12.29
C TYR A 479 21.13 -13.37 10.95
N THR A 480 20.63 -14.06 9.93
CA THR A 480 21.19 -14.01 8.56
C THR A 480 21.01 -12.61 7.98
N ILE A 481 19.82 -12.01 8.12
CA ILE A 481 19.54 -10.64 7.64
C ILE A 481 20.37 -9.62 8.41
N GLY A 482 20.54 -9.78 9.73
CA GLY A 482 21.46 -8.99 10.56
C GLY A 482 20.90 -7.64 11.03
N ALA A 483 19.73 -7.22 10.56
CA ALA A 483 19.12 -5.91 10.79
C ALA A 483 18.36 -5.76 12.14
N GLY A 484 18.29 -6.83 12.94
CA GLY A 484 17.42 -6.86 14.12
C GLY A 484 15.97 -7.21 13.77
N VAL A 485 15.04 -7.00 14.71
CA VAL A 485 13.63 -7.36 14.55
C VAL A 485 12.73 -6.45 15.40
N GLY A 486 11.53 -6.13 14.89
CA GLY A 486 10.54 -5.30 15.59
C GLY A 486 11.09 -3.89 15.87
N THR A 487 10.96 -3.43 17.11
CA THR A 487 11.41 -2.08 17.51
C THR A 487 12.94 -1.88 17.48
N GLU A 488 13.69 -2.96 17.45
CA GLU A 488 15.16 -2.96 17.37
C GLU A 488 15.67 -3.12 15.93
N PHE A 489 14.76 -3.12 14.95
CA PHE A 489 15.13 -3.24 13.55
C PHE A 489 15.82 -1.96 13.05
N ASN A 490 16.95 -2.12 12.38
CA ASN A 490 17.66 -1.03 11.68
C ASN A 490 18.08 -1.51 10.28
N ILE A 491 17.53 -0.87 9.26
CA ILE A 491 17.76 -1.25 7.85
C ILE A 491 19.21 -1.07 7.41
N GLU A 492 19.95 -0.14 8.03
CA GLU A 492 21.37 0.11 7.72
C GLU A 492 22.29 -1.06 8.16
N ASP A 493 21.83 -1.85 9.14
CA ASP A 493 22.56 -3.03 9.61
C ASP A 493 22.30 -4.27 8.74
N ALA A 494 21.43 -4.19 7.71
CA ALA A 494 21.07 -5.31 6.86
C ALA A 494 22.27 -5.81 6.02
N ASN A 495 22.51 -7.11 6.04
CA ASN A 495 23.59 -7.77 5.28
C ASN A 495 23.28 -7.91 3.78
N TYR A 496 22.04 -7.66 3.35
CA TYR A 496 21.56 -7.88 1.99
C TYR A 496 20.71 -6.71 1.50
N ASP A 497 20.90 -6.35 0.24
CA ASP A 497 20.09 -5.35 -0.47
C ASP A 497 18.75 -5.92 -0.91
N LYS A 498 18.72 -7.19 -1.31
CA LYS A 498 17.51 -7.89 -1.71
C LYS A 498 17.33 -9.19 -0.94
N ILE A 499 16.11 -9.41 -0.48
CA ILE A 499 15.66 -10.70 0.06
C ILE A 499 14.62 -11.24 -0.91
N ILE A 500 14.88 -12.42 -1.45
CA ILE A 500 14.11 -13.03 -2.52
C ILE A 500 13.50 -14.33 -1.98
N ILE A 501 12.17 -14.36 -1.88
CA ILE A 501 11.40 -15.53 -1.50
C ILE A 501 11.27 -16.41 -2.74
N MET A 502 11.72 -17.66 -2.66
CA MET A 502 11.72 -18.62 -3.76
C MET A 502 11.13 -19.94 -3.26
N THR A 503 9.88 -20.18 -3.58
CA THR A 503 9.08 -21.34 -3.16
C THR A 503 8.55 -22.09 -4.36
N ASP A 504 8.07 -23.30 -4.13
CA ASP A 504 7.40 -24.10 -5.14
C ASP A 504 6.14 -23.40 -5.66
N ALA A 505 5.75 -23.68 -6.91
CA ALA A 505 4.57 -23.08 -7.54
C ALA A 505 3.30 -23.89 -7.22
N ASP A 506 3.09 -24.23 -5.95
CA ASP A 506 1.95 -24.97 -5.44
C ASP A 506 1.32 -24.27 -4.21
N ASP A 507 0.27 -24.85 -3.65
CA ASP A 507 -0.45 -24.27 -2.50
C ASP A 507 0.42 -24.20 -1.24
N ASP A 508 1.31 -25.17 -1.04
CA ASP A 508 2.22 -25.19 0.11
C ASP A 508 3.29 -24.10 -0.03
N GLY A 509 3.83 -23.90 -1.24
CA GLY A 509 4.74 -22.80 -1.54
C GLY A 509 4.07 -21.43 -1.39
N ALA A 510 2.83 -21.27 -1.86
CA ALA A 510 2.04 -20.05 -1.65
C ALA A 510 1.80 -19.79 -0.15
N HIS A 511 1.54 -20.84 0.64
CA HIS A 511 1.38 -20.73 2.09
C HIS A 511 2.69 -20.28 2.77
N ILE A 512 3.84 -20.82 2.37
CA ILE A 512 5.15 -20.38 2.89
C ILE A 512 5.42 -18.92 2.54
N GLN A 513 5.08 -18.50 1.32
CA GLN A 513 5.20 -17.09 0.91
C GLN A 513 4.41 -16.16 1.84
N ILE A 514 3.13 -16.46 2.10
CA ILE A 514 2.31 -15.59 2.95
C ILE A 514 2.77 -15.58 4.41
N LEU A 515 3.28 -16.71 4.94
CA LEU A 515 3.86 -16.76 6.27
C LEU A 515 5.12 -15.88 6.37
N LEU A 516 5.99 -15.90 5.36
CA LEU A 516 7.17 -15.03 5.29
C LEU A 516 6.78 -13.57 5.12
N LEU A 517 5.82 -13.27 4.25
CA LEU A 517 5.31 -11.91 4.08
C LEU A 517 4.71 -11.36 5.38
N THR A 518 3.96 -12.18 6.12
CA THR A 518 3.43 -11.83 7.44
C THR A 518 4.55 -11.48 8.42
N PHE A 519 5.64 -12.27 8.44
CA PHE A 519 6.81 -11.98 9.26
C PHE A 519 7.47 -10.65 8.88
N PHE A 520 7.76 -10.42 7.59
CA PHE A 520 8.37 -9.17 7.14
C PHE A 520 7.46 -7.97 7.41
N TYR A 521 6.17 -8.10 7.15
CA TYR A 521 5.19 -7.05 7.42
C TYR A 521 5.18 -6.65 8.90
N LYS A 522 5.17 -7.61 9.80
CA LYS A 522 4.98 -7.36 11.23
C LYS A 522 6.27 -6.96 11.94
N TYR A 523 7.40 -7.53 11.57
CA TYR A 523 8.65 -7.43 12.31
C TYR A 523 9.81 -6.77 11.56
N MET A 524 9.74 -6.65 10.24
CA MET A 524 10.76 -6.02 9.38
C MET A 524 10.13 -5.15 8.29
N ARG A 525 9.04 -4.47 8.61
CA ARG A 525 8.28 -3.63 7.66
C ARG A 525 9.15 -2.63 6.89
N PRO A 526 10.17 -1.95 7.49
CA PRO A 526 11.04 -1.06 6.71
C PRO A 526 11.78 -1.72 5.55
N MET A 527 11.93 -3.07 5.53
CA MET A 527 12.49 -3.79 4.37
C MET A 527 11.50 -3.79 3.19
N ILE A 528 10.20 -3.88 3.47
CA ILE A 528 9.16 -3.80 2.43
C ILE A 528 9.07 -2.35 1.92
N ASP A 529 9.02 -1.37 2.83
CA ASP A 529 8.91 0.05 2.50
C ASP A 529 10.10 0.53 1.66
N ALA A 530 11.32 0.03 1.96
CA ALA A 530 12.52 0.28 1.16
C ALA A 530 12.58 -0.54 -0.15
N GLY A 531 11.59 -1.39 -0.43
CA GLY A 531 11.54 -2.21 -1.65
C GLY A 531 12.61 -3.29 -1.74
N ARG A 532 13.03 -3.85 -0.60
CA ARG A 532 14.07 -4.90 -0.53
C ARG A 532 13.52 -6.33 -0.49
N ILE A 533 12.19 -6.52 -0.45
CA ILE A 533 11.55 -7.84 -0.43
C ILE A 533 10.98 -8.16 -1.80
N TYR A 534 11.31 -9.35 -2.30
CA TYR A 534 10.91 -9.84 -3.61
C TYR A 534 10.39 -11.27 -3.56
N ILE A 535 9.52 -11.63 -4.50
CA ILE A 535 9.10 -13.01 -4.78
C ILE A 535 9.67 -13.39 -6.15
N ALA A 536 10.40 -14.50 -6.23
CA ALA A 536 10.86 -15.05 -7.49
C ALA A 536 9.74 -15.80 -8.20
N LEU A 537 9.69 -15.68 -9.52
CA LEU A 537 8.75 -16.41 -10.38
C LEU A 537 9.51 -17.47 -11.19
N PRO A 538 9.56 -18.73 -10.75
CA PRO A 538 10.05 -19.82 -11.56
C PRO A 538 9.07 -20.15 -12.69
N PRO A 539 9.53 -20.71 -13.83
CA PRO A 539 8.63 -21.15 -14.89
C PRO A 539 7.82 -22.37 -14.45
N LEU A 540 6.59 -22.47 -14.95
CA LEU A 540 5.71 -23.63 -14.76
C LEU A 540 6.00 -24.75 -15.77
N TYR A 541 6.47 -24.38 -16.96
CA TYR A 541 6.63 -25.33 -18.06
C TYR A 541 7.98 -25.17 -18.75
N ARG A 542 8.54 -26.34 -19.14
CA ARG A 542 9.68 -26.46 -20.06
C ARG A 542 9.22 -27.12 -21.34
N ILE A 543 9.47 -26.46 -22.48
CA ILE A 543 9.11 -26.91 -23.81
C ILE A 543 10.41 -27.21 -24.55
N GLN A 544 10.69 -28.48 -24.81
CA GLN A 544 11.87 -28.90 -25.54
C GLN A 544 11.47 -29.30 -26.97
N LYS A 545 11.86 -28.48 -27.95
CA LYS A 545 11.64 -28.77 -29.35
C LYS A 545 12.47 -29.98 -29.80
N THR A 546 11.84 -30.91 -30.54
CA THR A 546 12.54 -32.04 -31.13
C THR A 546 13.03 -31.64 -32.53
N GLY A 547 14.27 -32.07 -32.92
CA GLY A 547 14.83 -31.77 -34.21
C GLY A 547 16.36 -31.81 -34.23
N LYS A 548 16.98 -31.48 -35.37
CA LYS A 548 18.43 -31.46 -35.54
C LYS A 548 19.16 -30.46 -34.65
N LYS A 549 18.48 -29.45 -34.13
CA LYS A 549 18.96 -28.50 -33.11
C LYS A 549 17.83 -28.34 -32.07
N PRO A 550 17.87 -29.15 -30.99
CA PRO A 550 16.89 -29.02 -29.94
C PRO A 550 17.05 -27.64 -29.26
N THR A 551 15.95 -26.94 -29.09
CA THR A 551 15.89 -25.67 -28.33
C THR A 551 14.95 -25.83 -27.16
N ILE A 552 15.29 -25.21 -26.03
CA ILE A 552 14.48 -25.19 -24.82
C ILE A 552 13.84 -23.81 -24.72
N GLU A 553 12.56 -23.79 -24.48
CA GLU A 553 11.79 -22.59 -24.12
C GLU A 553 11.07 -22.83 -22.80
N TYR A 554 10.80 -21.77 -22.04
CA TYR A 554 10.08 -21.83 -20.78
C TYR A 554 8.79 -21.03 -20.88
N ALA A 555 7.75 -21.43 -20.13
CA ALA A 555 6.50 -20.68 -20.03
C ALA A 555 6.09 -20.57 -18.55
N TRP A 556 5.61 -19.39 -18.17
CA TRP A 556 5.21 -19.04 -16.80
C TRP A 556 3.70 -19.13 -16.59
N THR A 557 2.92 -19.11 -17.69
CA THR A 557 1.46 -19.19 -17.66
C THR A 557 0.94 -20.19 -18.70
N ASN A 558 -0.30 -20.65 -18.52
CA ASN A 558 -0.98 -21.50 -19.52
C ASN A 558 -1.14 -20.77 -20.85
N ASP A 559 -1.36 -19.46 -20.84
CA ASP A 559 -1.51 -18.67 -22.06
C ASP A 559 -0.20 -18.60 -22.84
N GLU A 560 0.94 -18.36 -22.14
CA GLU A 560 2.26 -18.42 -22.76
C GLU A 560 2.58 -19.81 -23.32
N LEU A 561 2.21 -20.87 -22.59
CA LEU A 561 2.36 -22.24 -23.06
C LEU A 561 1.57 -22.44 -24.36
N ASN A 562 0.31 -22.05 -24.39
CA ASN A 562 -0.56 -22.17 -25.55
C ASN A 562 -0.05 -21.37 -26.75
N GLU A 563 0.44 -20.17 -26.54
CA GLU A 563 1.05 -19.36 -27.60
C GLU A 563 2.32 -19.98 -28.17
N LYS A 564 3.20 -20.46 -27.30
CA LYS A 564 4.48 -21.06 -27.70
C LYS A 564 4.27 -22.39 -28.40
N THR A 565 3.37 -23.23 -27.91
CA THR A 565 3.04 -24.53 -28.54
C THR A 565 2.32 -24.37 -29.88
N LYS A 566 1.43 -23.40 -30.05
CA LYS A 566 0.82 -23.08 -31.37
C LYS A 566 1.88 -22.70 -32.41
N LYS A 567 2.93 -21.98 -32.04
CA LYS A 567 4.02 -21.61 -32.95
C LYS A 567 4.90 -22.81 -33.36
N ILE A 568 4.85 -23.91 -32.60
CA ILE A 568 5.65 -25.13 -32.81
C ILE A 568 4.82 -26.25 -33.42
N ALA A 569 3.51 -26.06 -33.67
CA ALA A 569 2.53 -27.09 -34.06
C ALA A 569 2.96 -28.04 -35.21
N ASN A 570 3.94 -27.65 -36.03
CA ASN A 570 4.47 -28.47 -37.14
C ASN A 570 5.76 -29.24 -36.77
N HIS A 571 6.24 -29.16 -35.54
CA HIS A 571 7.46 -29.81 -35.07
C HIS A 571 7.16 -30.50 -33.72
N GLY A 572 7.60 -31.74 -33.54
CA GLY A 572 7.44 -32.42 -32.24
C GLY A 572 8.12 -31.66 -31.09
N TYR A 573 7.54 -31.70 -29.92
CA TYR A 573 8.13 -31.15 -28.70
C TYR A 573 7.84 -32.08 -27.51
N HIS A 574 8.72 -32.04 -26.50
CA HIS A 574 8.48 -32.62 -25.19
C HIS A 574 8.10 -31.50 -24.23
N LEU A 575 6.99 -31.68 -23.53
CA LEU A 575 6.51 -30.79 -22.50
C LEU A 575 6.80 -31.38 -21.13
N GLN A 576 7.42 -30.61 -20.25
CA GLN A 576 7.60 -30.93 -18.83
C GLN A 576 6.94 -29.83 -18.01
N ARG A 577 6.06 -30.21 -17.07
CA ARG A 577 5.52 -29.31 -16.05
C ARG A 577 6.38 -29.46 -14.81
N PHE A 578 6.88 -28.36 -14.27
CA PHE A 578 7.56 -28.35 -12.97
C PHE A 578 6.53 -28.27 -11.85
N LYS A 579 6.53 -29.26 -10.95
CA LYS A 579 5.70 -29.28 -9.75
C LYS A 579 6.38 -28.57 -8.57
N GLY A 580 7.71 -28.49 -8.59
CA GLY A 580 8.48 -27.80 -7.58
C GLY A 580 9.89 -27.48 -8.06
N LEU A 581 10.55 -26.56 -7.37
CA LEU A 581 11.93 -26.10 -7.64
C LEU A 581 12.96 -27.23 -7.55
N GLY A 582 12.66 -28.28 -6.74
CA GLY A 582 13.51 -29.45 -6.60
C GLY A 582 13.61 -30.32 -7.86
N GLU A 583 12.68 -30.14 -8.83
CA GLU A 583 12.70 -30.81 -10.13
C GLU A 583 13.57 -30.09 -11.17
N MET A 584 13.98 -28.84 -10.87
CA MET A 584 14.88 -28.07 -11.72
C MET A 584 16.33 -28.37 -11.38
N ASP A 585 17.13 -28.59 -12.42
CA ASP A 585 18.58 -28.64 -12.21
C ASP A 585 19.17 -27.23 -11.98
N ALA A 586 20.43 -27.18 -11.56
CA ALA A 586 21.08 -25.94 -11.15
C ALA A 586 21.19 -24.91 -12.30
N GLU A 587 21.35 -25.37 -13.55
CA GLU A 587 21.47 -24.52 -14.73
C GLU A 587 20.13 -23.92 -15.11
N GLN A 588 19.07 -24.75 -15.11
CA GLN A 588 17.70 -24.30 -15.36
C GLN A 588 17.25 -23.27 -14.32
N LEU A 589 17.52 -23.52 -13.03
CA LEU A 589 17.16 -22.59 -11.95
C LEU A 589 17.93 -21.27 -12.06
N TRP A 590 19.20 -21.32 -12.47
CA TRP A 590 19.98 -20.12 -12.75
C TRP A 590 19.38 -19.31 -13.89
N GLU A 591 19.25 -19.92 -15.07
CA GLU A 591 18.83 -19.24 -16.31
C GLU A 591 17.46 -18.60 -16.23
N THR A 592 16.53 -19.19 -15.48
CA THR A 592 15.13 -18.77 -15.44
C THR A 592 14.75 -17.91 -14.23
N THR A 593 15.44 -18.13 -13.08
CA THR A 593 14.94 -17.63 -11.79
C THR A 593 15.98 -16.85 -10.98
N MET A 594 17.28 -17.14 -11.15
CA MET A 594 18.33 -16.55 -10.31
C MET A 594 19.22 -15.55 -11.04
N ASP A 595 19.35 -15.65 -12.36
CA ASP A 595 20.18 -14.74 -13.17
C ASP A 595 19.55 -13.33 -13.19
N PRO A 596 20.26 -12.31 -12.69
CA PRO A 596 19.73 -10.94 -12.65
C PRO A 596 19.28 -10.40 -14.02
N ASP A 597 19.90 -10.87 -15.12
CA ASP A 597 19.62 -10.38 -16.47
C ASP A 597 18.36 -11.02 -17.09
N ASN A 598 17.95 -12.21 -16.61
CA ASN A 598 16.87 -13.00 -17.23
C ASN A 598 15.68 -13.27 -16.30
N ARG A 599 15.88 -13.19 -14.98
CA ARG A 599 14.85 -13.52 -13.98
C ARG A 599 13.72 -12.50 -13.92
N THR A 600 12.54 -12.96 -13.54
CA THR A 600 11.39 -12.12 -13.18
C THR A 600 11.19 -12.13 -11.67
N LEU A 601 11.16 -10.95 -11.05
CA LEU A 601 10.89 -10.77 -9.64
C LEU A 601 9.67 -9.87 -9.43
N ILE A 602 8.77 -10.28 -8.55
CA ILE A 602 7.69 -9.42 -8.04
C ILE A 602 8.24 -8.68 -6.82
N ARG A 603 8.29 -7.36 -6.89
CA ARG A 603 8.63 -6.53 -5.74
C ARG A 603 7.43 -6.40 -4.81
N VAL A 604 7.61 -6.74 -3.54
CA VAL A 604 6.56 -6.61 -2.52
C VAL A 604 6.45 -5.14 -2.11
N GLN A 605 5.23 -4.61 -2.12
CA GLN A 605 4.91 -3.23 -1.74
C GLN A 605 3.64 -3.18 -0.90
N ILE A 606 3.55 -2.17 -0.05
CA ILE A 606 2.35 -1.87 0.73
C ILE A 606 1.74 -0.60 0.14
N ASP A 607 0.69 -0.73 -0.64
CA ASP A 607 0.00 0.40 -1.25
C ASP A 607 -0.93 1.07 -0.23
N ASP A 608 -1.57 0.27 0.62
CA ASP A 608 -2.44 0.68 1.71
C ASP A 608 -2.10 -0.07 2.99
N ALA A 609 -1.62 0.65 4.03
CA ALA A 609 -1.20 0.03 5.27
C ALA A 609 -2.38 -0.43 6.14
N ALA A 610 -3.55 0.25 6.07
CA ALA A 610 -4.74 -0.16 6.83
C ALA A 610 -5.33 -1.44 6.26
N LEU A 611 -5.45 -1.49 4.93
CA LEU A 611 -5.92 -2.69 4.22
C LEU A 611 -4.96 -3.87 4.43
N ALA A 612 -3.65 -3.63 4.36
CA ALA A 612 -2.64 -4.67 4.59
C ALA A 612 -2.74 -5.22 6.02
N GLU A 613 -2.84 -4.34 7.04
CA GLU A 613 -3.02 -4.74 8.44
C GLU A 613 -4.28 -5.57 8.62
N ARG A 614 -5.41 -5.09 8.09
CA ARG A 614 -6.67 -5.81 8.18
C ARG A 614 -6.60 -7.17 7.50
N ARG A 615 -6.05 -7.24 6.28
CA ARG A 615 -5.91 -8.50 5.55
C ARG A 615 -5.01 -9.51 6.27
N VAL A 616 -3.89 -9.04 6.81
CA VAL A 616 -3.00 -9.90 7.60
C VAL A 616 -3.73 -10.39 8.85
N THR A 617 -4.41 -9.53 9.60
CA THR A 617 -5.16 -9.91 10.79
C THR A 617 -6.31 -10.88 10.46
N THR A 618 -7.11 -10.59 9.42
CA THR A 618 -8.24 -11.44 9.03
C THR A 618 -7.78 -12.81 8.53
N LEU A 619 -6.78 -12.85 7.63
CA LEU A 619 -6.37 -14.10 6.99
C LEU A 619 -5.40 -14.93 7.83
N MET A 620 -4.53 -14.29 8.62
CA MET A 620 -3.47 -14.96 9.38
C MET A 620 -3.71 -14.98 10.89
N GLY A 621 -4.67 -14.19 11.41
CA GLY A 621 -5.03 -14.13 12.82
C GLY A 621 -5.72 -15.39 13.36
N ASP A 622 -6.10 -15.38 14.65
CA ASP A 622 -6.70 -16.53 15.32
C ASP A 622 -8.19 -16.71 15.03
N LYS A 623 -8.91 -15.62 14.71
CA LYS A 623 -10.35 -15.65 14.47
C LYS A 623 -10.66 -16.34 13.15
N VAL A 624 -11.45 -17.43 13.21
CA VAL A 624 -11.81 -18.23 12.03
C VAL A 624 -12.95 -17.60 11.24
N GLU A 625 -13.95 -17.04 11.93
CA GLU A 625 -15.18 -16.52 11.31
C GLU A 625 -14.94 -15.36 10.34
N PRO A 626 -14.11 -14.33 10.67
CA PRO A 626 -13.77 -13.26 9.72
C PRO A 626 -13.07 -13.80 8.48
N ARG A 627 -12.17 -14.77 8.64
CA ARG A 627 -11.45 -15.41 7.52
C ARG A 627 -12.40 -16.16 6.60
N ARG A 628 -13.34 -16.93 7.18
CA ARG A 628 -14.34 -17.67 6.41
C ARG A 628 -15.20 -16.72 5.59
N LYS A 629 -15.75 -15.68 6.21
CA LYS A 629 -16.56 -14.67 5.53
C LYS A 629 -15.79 -13.97 4.41
N TRP A 630 -14.53 -13.66 4.66
CA TRP A 630 -13.69 -13.03 3.65
C TRP A 630 -13.50 -13.96 2.44
N ILE A 631 -13.20 -15.24 2.65
CA ILE A 631 -13.04 -16.24 1.57
C ILE A 631 -14.34 -16.38 0.79
N GLU A 632 -15.49 -16.57 1.48
CA GLU A 632 -16.81 -16.69 0.85
C GLU A 632 -17.19 -15.48 -0.01
N SER A 633 -16.75 -14.28 0.38
CA SER A 633 -17.08 -13.03 -0.31
C SER A 633 -16.11 -12.65 -1.43
N ASN A 634 -14.88 -13.17 -1.44
CA ASN A 634 -13.82 -12.69 -2.33
C ASN A 634 -13.20 -13.77 -3.21
N VAL A 635 -13.50 -15.06 -2.96
CA VAL A 635 -12.94 -16.17 -3.75
C VAL A 635 -14.06 -16.85 -4.53
N GLN A 636 -13.90 -16.92 -5.84
CA GLN A 636 -14.76 -17.72 -6.71
C GLN A 636 -14.02 -19.03 -7.00
N PHE A 637 -14.58 -20.13 -6.52
CA PHE A 637 -14.08 -21.46 -6.84
C PHE A 637 -14.61 -21.87 -8.20
N THR A 638 -13.74 -22.09 -9.18
CA THR A 638 -14.11 -22.66 -10.49
C THR A 638 -13.73 -24.14 -10.50
N LEU A 639 -14.50 -24.96 -11.21
CA LEU A 639 -14.21 -26.40 -11.38
C LEU A 639 -12.90 -26.67 -12.14
N GLU A 640 -12.30 -25.64 -12.73
CA GLU A 640 -10.99 -25.69 -13.39
C GLU A 640 -9.81 -25.70 -12.40
N ASP A 641 -10.05 -25.40 -11.13
CA ASP A 641 -9.04 -25.49 -10.06
C ASP A 641 -8.76 -26.94 -9.61
N ASP A 642 -9.57 -27.92 -10.06
CA ASP A 642 -9.30 -29.34 -9.86
C ASP A 642 -8.38 -29.86 -10.98
N ASP A 643 -7.11 -30.07 -10.63
CA ASP A 643 -5.99 -30.59 -11.46
C ASP A 643 -6.23 -31.99 -12.10
N THR A 644 -7.47 -32.49 -12.09
CA THR A 644 -7.83 -33.81 -12.60
C THR A 644 -8.07 -33.90 -14.11
N SER A 645 -8.22 -32.77 -14.80
CA SER A 645 -8.51 -32.77 -16.25
C SER A 645 -7.28 -33.05 -17.15
N LEU A 646 -6.07 -33.08 -16.62
CA LEU A 646 -4.84 -33.34 -17.40
C LEU A 646 -4.36 -34.79 -17.35
N LEU A 647 -4.97 -35.65 -16.53
CA LEU A 647 -4.60 -37.07 -16.43
C LEU A 647 -5.28 -38.00 -17.46
N GLU A 648 -6.24 -37.49 -18.24
CA GLU A 648 -6.96 -38.31 -19.23
C GLU A 648 -6.33 -38.34 -20.62
N ASN A 649 -5.33 -37.51 -20.93
CA ASN A 649 -4.71 -37.45 -22.26
C ASN A 649 -3.47 -38.33 -22.47
N ASP A 650 -3.07 -39.11 -21.46
CA ASP A 650 -1.89 -39.99 -21.58
C ASP A 650 -2.20 -41.43 -22.00
N LYS A 651 -3.41 -41.69 -22.50
CA LYS A 651 -3.87 -43.04 -22.93
C LYS A 651 -4.00 -43.24 -24.45
N THR A 652 -3.43 -42.39 -25.29
CA THR A 652 -3.43 -42.64 -26.74
C THR A 652 -2.06 -42.35 -27.37
N SER A 653 -1.06 -43.20 -27.10
CA SER A 653 0.08 -43.37 -27.98
C SER A 653 0.81 -44.69 -27.74
N ASP A 654 0.05 -45.79 -27.69
CA ASP A 654 0.57 -47.14 -27.91
C ASP A 654 -0.33 -47.87 -28.89
N GLN A 655 -0.15 -47.62 -30.18
CA GLN A 655 -0.38 -48.56 -31.32
C GLN A 655 0.49 -48.14 -32.50
#